data_30704dd4af53101ec66cadc447098e13
#
_entry.id   30704dd4af53101ec66cadc447098e13
#
_cell.length_a   1.000
_cell.length_b   1.000
_cell.length_c   1.000
_cell.angle_alpha   90.00
_cell.angle_beta   90.00
_cell.angle_gamma   90.00
#
_symmetry.space_group_name_H-M   'P 1'
#
loop_
_entity.id
_entity.type
_entity.pdbx_description
1 polymer ?
#
loop_
_entity_poly.entity_id
_entity_poly.type
_entity_poly.pdbx_seq_one_letter_code
_entity_poly.pdbx_strand_id
1 'polypeptide(L)'
;MGNSVYIVSVDAKDLFLANYSSPNSKEYSVKLAGSDHNDQFNTRRFVNTLDYSLDLIKLREVYEKVYRRMDFTFSKRGKEYCRRVINVTFKYSVKEFNRFFDNVYIKYGYLPQDVQLTDNICIKDGELIAVRVGSPVENPASPQELGDLFVFDNGMYRLGKTMKVLLTVAQLRNRLYQDGFTCDGIVFRRFKRSSGSSRIGKCLFIDEQLYPRMHKWELCGLKVKDGQEIDLAALEAYIALTLSSIVGTIPLRPENFLVIDDYKSVFKDRVVATRIGSDNWLTSKPEVVEIENSIWDGQSLIDKSAMGEWQDYGMILLRNRFFKSACFNTNIQKFFADCGVTDVSQLSGFTLAQDISDIKVITTPSSIKYVKFGTLEQWLRLLDEDGNFGVVKHEKPTHFFDGRMVQIHYQLLNTLQLSQDDVDQLVKPSLDYLRMIQTDPAVLRYHIKYMGGNEEIDSDGITTTNDVVYQMLGVTDKFSQTKLYHNFKTDVSKSFKKELARGHILVEGNYSTLLGNPIEMLYSAIGQFDGESKIGVGNIFCQQFAFDQTILGSRSPHVTMGNVLLARNTDNEEIRQYVNTTQEIVCINSIGENILFRLSGADFDSDTMLLTNNAILIRAAERNYHKFLVPTSMVDAKKIVRHYTKSDQSDLDIKTSVNKIGEIVNLSQELNTKLWDALNSGADFSEYEELYCEIAQLDVLSNIEIDKAKREYAVDSVAEIKRLRKKYEIRDDDGRQVKPNFFGKIARMKGYYDSVGKNYRFHNTTMDFLQHSLNSYRTSYAYTSFIPFSELLVNDAYLQKSVSYSQVERILGFVRDMRSKIRAVWDGTDENLDNYGKAILVHEIRQEYINYIKSLRISPHTAYRLMLAIEEPQNKDVSRTLFYTLFSAPNQCFLDLIEQSRTPISTLTEVSDGPWDVEIYGFHFRRETAMCPKTTSDNC
;
A
#
# COMPACT_ATOMS: atom_id res chain seq x y z
N MET A 1 -10.76 14.49 12.38
CA MET A 1 -10.67 13.73 11.12
C MET A 1 -11.22 14.57 9.98
N GLY A 2 -10.48 14.67 8.88
CA GLY A 2 -10.79 15.58 7.79
C GLY A 2 -12.11 15.30 7.08
N ASN A 3 -12.70 16.34 6.51
CA ASN A 3 -13.96 16.34 5.78
C ASN A 3 -13.90 15.65 4.41
N SER A 4 -13.35 14.43 4.34
CA SER A 4 -13.32 13.63 3.10
C SER A 4 -14.73 13.29 2.63
N VAL A 5 -14.91 13.19 1.32
CA VAL A 5 -16.15 12.77 0.70
C VAL A 5 -15.90 11.61 -0.26
N TYR A 6 -16.84 10.70 -0.37
CA TYR A 6 -16.76 9.61 -1.33
C TYR A 6 -16.98 10.13 -2.76
N ILE A 7 -16.31 9.51 -3.72
CA ILE A 7 -16.54 9.76 -5.15
C ILE A 7 -16.88 8.47 -5.85
N VAL A 8 -17.60 8.61 -6.97
CA VAL A 8 -17.91 7.47 -7.86
C VAL A 8 -16.63 7.02 -8.54
N SER A 9 -16.38 5.71 -8.54
CA SER A 9 -15.32 5.09 -9.35
C SER A 9 -15.97 4.17 -10.37
N VAL A 10 -15.67 4.40 -11.65
CA VAL A 10 -16.28 3.69 -12.77
C VAL A 10 -15.22 3.20 -13.72
N ASP A 11 -15.38 2.00 -14.30
CA ASP A 11 -14.51 1.56 -15.38
C ASP A 11 -14.93 2.19 -16.72
N ALA A 12 -13.96 2.59 -17.53
CA ALA A 12 -14.17 3.20 -18.83
C ALA A 12 -14.99 2.30 -19.77
N LYS A 13 -14.85 0.97 -19.65
CA LYS A 13 -15.67 -0.02 -20.38
C LYS A 13 -17.15 0.17 -20.06
N ASP A 14 -17.49 0.37 -18.79
CA ASP A 14 -18.90 0.50 -18.36
C ASP A 14 -19.50 1.83 -18.80
N LEU A 15 -18.71 2.90 -18.77
CA LEU A 15 -19.11 4.19 -19.34
C LEU A 15 -19.45 4.04 -20.83
N PHE A 16 -18.65 3.31 -21.57
CA PHE A 16 -18.87 3.07 -22.98
C PHE A 16 -20.13 2.21 -23.19
N LEU A 17 -20.30 1.11 -22.47
CA LEU A 17 -21.41 0.19 -22.63
C LEU A 17 -22.77 0.78 -22.23
N ALA A 18 -22.80 1.67 -21.24
CA ALA A 18 -24.04 2.32 -20.79
C ALA A 18 -24.73 3.14 -21.89
N ASN A 19 -23.96 3.61 -22.88
CA ASN A 19 -24.43 4.45 -23.98
C ASN A 19 -24.16 3.89 -25.37
N TYR A 20 -23.91 2.60 -25.44
CA TYR A 20 -23.56 1.98 -26.72
C TYR A 20 -24.79 1.81 -27.60
N SER A 21 -25.06 2.80 -28.43
CA SER A 21 -25.96 2.66 -29.58
C SER A 21 -25.20 2.42 -30.89
N SER A 22 -23.90 2.76 -30.93
CA SER A 22 -22.99 2.58 -32.09
C SER A 22 -21.52 2.64 -31.63
N PRO A 23 -20.61 1.86 -32.26
CA PRO A 23 -19.16 1.97 -32.04
C PRO A 23 -18.59 3.38 -32.28
N ASN A 24 -19.30 4.20 -33.02
CA ASN A 24 -18.91 5.57 -33.35
C ASN A 24 -19.58 6.64 -32.49
N SER A 25 -20.39 6.27 -31.49
CA SER A 25 -20.96 7.21 -30.54
C SER A 25 -19.87 7.96 -29.79
N LYS A 26 -19.94 9.29 -29.77
CA LYS A 26 -19.01 10.17 -29.07
C LYS A 26 -19.48 10.56 -27.67
N GLU A 27 -20.79 10.38 -27.40
CA GLU A 27 -21.39 10.77 -26.13
C GLU A 27 -21.47 9.58 -25.17
N TYR A 28 -21.08 9.83 -23.93
CA TYR A 28 -21.17 8.88 -22.84
C TYR A 28 -22.06 9.50 -21.76
N SER A 29 -23.27 8.99 -21.63
CA SER A 29 -24.21 9.44 -20.60
C SER A 29 -24.43 8.34 -19.59
N VAL A 30 -24.30 8.62 -18.32
CA VAL A 30 -24.41 7.67 -17.22
C VAL A 30 -25.19 8.29 -16.09
N LYS A 31 -26.01 7.52 -15.39
CA LYS A 31 -26.67 7.96 -14.16
C LYS A 31 -25.80 7.62 -12.95
N LEU A 32 -25.62 8.58 -12.06
CA LEU A 32 -24.98 8.34 -10.76
C LEU A 32 -25.92 7.55 -9.86
N ALA A 33 -25.37 6.54 -9.19
CA ALA A 33 -26.12 5.79 -8.21
C ALA A 33 -26.69 6.72 -7.12
N GLY A 34 -27.99 6.71 -6.90
CA GLY A 34 -28.67 7.47 -5.85
C GLY A 34 -29.65 8.53 -6.31
N SER A 35 -29.75 8.81 -7.61
CA SER A 35 -30.75 9.74 -8.14
C SER A 35 -32.11 9.08 -8.42
N ASP A 36 -32.18 7.80 -8.84
CA ASP A 36 -33.40 7.02 -9.01
C ASP A 36 -33.15 5.50 -9.05
N HIS A 37 -34.17 4.69 -8.85
CA HIS A 37 -34.15 3.24 -8.67
C HIS A 37 -33.63 2.41 -9.87
N ASN A 38 -33.25 3.01 -10.97
CA ASN A 38 -32.75 2.35 -12.18
C ASN A 38 -31.23 2.56 -12.39
N ASP A 39 -30.45 2.49 -11.33
CA ASP A 39 -29.03 2.65 -11.39
C ASP A 39 -28.36 1.52 -12.19
N GLN A 40 -27.89 1.82 -13.39
CA GLN A 40 -27.02 0.93 -14.17
C GLN A 40 -25.64 0.73 -13.51
N PHE A 41 -25.28 1.58 -12.52
CA PHE A 41 -24.12 1.43 -11.70
C PHE A 41 -24.48 0.76 -10.37
N ASN A 42 -23.96 -0.42 -10.20
CA ASN A 42 -24.03 -1.09 -8.93
C ASN A 42 -23.30 -0.24 -7.86
N THR A 43 -23.97 0.06 -6.75
CA THR A 43 -23.42 0.79 -5.59
C THR A 43 -22.10 0.21 -5.05
N ARG A 44 -21.74 -1.00 -5.48
CA ARG A 44 -20.48 -1.68 -5.16
C ARG A 44 -19.22 -0.99 -5.67
N ARG A 45 -19.33 0.10 -6.46
CA ARG A 45 -18.18 0.81 -7.06
C ARG A 45 -17.84 2.12 -6.37
N PHE A 46 -18.47 2.44 -5.27
CA PHE A 46 -18.15 3.62 -4.46
C PHE A 46 -17.02 3.31 -3.47
N VAL A 47 -15.86 2.95 -3.97
CA VAL A 47 -14.72 2.52 -3.13
C VAL A 47 -13.65 3.56 -2.97
N ASN A 48 -13.69 4.67 -3.71
CA ASN A 48 -12.71 5.73 -3.60
C ASN A 48 -13.30 6.94 -2.90
N THR A 49 -12.45 7.62 -2.14
CA THR A 49 -12.76 8.90 -1.52
C THR A 49 -12.02 10.01 -2.25
N LEU A 50 -12.60 11.20 -2.26
CA LEU A 50 -11.87 12.43 -2.45
C LEU A 50 -11.37 12.81 -1.06
N ASP A 51 -10.12 12.51 -0.79
CA ASP A 51 -9.53 12.69 0.51
C ASP A 51 -9.47 14.18 0.90
N TYR A 52 -9.42 14.45 2.20
CA TYR A 52 -9.12 15.79 2.67
C TYR A 52 -7.74 16.20 2.14
N SER A 53 -7.72 17.15 1.23
CA SER A 53 -6.56 17.60 0.45
C SER A 53 -6.71 19.06 0.09
N LEU A 54 -5.63 19.69 -0.35
CA LEU A 54 -5.70 21.05 -0.87
C LEU A 54 -6.67 21.18 -2.06
N ASP A 55 -6.72 20.13 -2.90
CA ASP A 55 -7.69 20.08 -3.99
C ASP A 55 -9.13 20.05 -3.51
N LEU A 56 -9.45 19.27 -2.50
CA LEU A 56 -10.82 19.23 -1.96
C LEU A 56 -11.22 20.57 -1.35
N ILE A 57 -10.30 21.20 -0.62
CA ILE A 57 -10.52 22.52 -0.03
C ILE A 57 -10.83 23.53 -1.14
N LYS A 58 -9.97 23.58 -2.15
CA LYS A 58 -10.15 24.51 -3.26
C LYS A 58 -11.38 24.20 -4.12
N LEU A 59 -11.66 22.94 -4.36
CA LEU A 59 -12.81 22.50 -5.12
C LEU A 59 -14.14 22.93 -4.47
N ARG A 60 -14.25 22.83 -3.15
CA ARG A 60 -15.42 23.31 -2.41
C ARG A 60 -15.59 24.83 -2.56
N GLU A 61 -14.51 25.58 -2.39
CA GLU A 61 -14.51 27.06 -2.59
C GLU A 61 -14.96 27.43 -4.02
N VAL A 62 -14.40 26.77 -5.02
CA VAL A 62 -14.74 27.00 -6.43
C VAL A 62 -16.20 26.62 -6.71
N TYR A 63 -16.67 25.50 -6.15
CA TYR A 63 -18.05 25.06 -6.31
C TYR A 63 -19.03 26.09 -5.78
N GLU A 64 -18.82 26.58 -4.56
CA GLU A 64 -19.69 27.59 -3.94
C GLU A 64 -19.74 28.88 -4.78
N LYS A 65 -18.61 29.31 -5.32
CA LYS A 65 -18.53 30.49 -6.21
C LYS A 65 -19.23 30.30 -7.55
N VAL A 66 -19.16 29.09 -8.12
CA VAL A 66 -19.76 28.78 -9.45
C VAL A 66 -21.26 28.55 -9.33
N TYR A 67 -21.67 27.68 -8.42
CA TYR A 67 -23.06 27.25 -8.29
C TYR A 67 -23.87 28.05 -7.29
N ARG A 68 -23.22 28.83 -6.41
CA ARG A 68 -23.88 29.60 -5.35
C ARG A 68 -24.81 28.76 -4.49
N ARG A 69 -24.47 27.50 -4.26
CA ARG A 69 -25.22 26.48 -3.51
C ARG A 69 -24.32 25.82 -2.49
N MET A 70 -24.93 25.18 -1.48
CA MET A 70 -24.22 24.43 -0.44
C MET A 70 -24.30 22.92 -0.62
N ASP A 71 -24.91 22.44 -1.73
CA ASP A 71 -25.14 21.03 -2.03
C ASP A 71 -23.95 20.38 -2.80
N PHE A 72 -22.74 20.61 -2.31
CA PHE A 72 -21.52 19.99 -2.87
C PHE A 72 -21.55 18.47 -2.80
N THR A 73 -22.14 17.96 -1.73
CA THR A 73 -22.27 16.52 -1.47
C THR A 73 -23.74 16.11 -1.42
N PHE A 74 -23.98 14.81 -1.45
CA PHE A 74 -25.27 14.20 -1.15
C PHE A 74 -25.05 13.02 -0.20
N SER A 75 -25.97 12.86 0.73
CA SER A 75 -25.93 11.75 1.70
C SER A 75 -26.62 10.51 1.16
N LYS A 76 -25.97 9.36 1.27
CA LYS A 76 -26.57 8.06 1.03
C LYS A 76 -26.04 7.05 2.04
N ARG A 77 -26.92 6.36 2.76
CA ARG A 77 -26.57 5.34 3.77
C ARG A 77 -25.55 5.84 4.81
N GLY A 78 -25.70 7.11 5.24
CA GLY A 78 -24.81 7.73 6.24
C GLY A 78 -23.44 8.15 5.74
N LYS A 79 -23.20 8.09 4.42
CA LYS A 79 -21.96 8.55 3.78
C LYS A 79 -22.24 9.74 2.88
N GLU A 80 -21.28 10.67 2.83
CA GLU A 80 -21.31 11.85 1.97
C GLU A 80 -20.59 11.58 0.66
N TYR A 81 -21.24 11.87 -0.46
CA TYR A 81 -20.74 11.66 -1.83
C TYR A 81 -20.65 12.96 -2.60
N CYS A 82 -19.54 13.17 -3.30
CA CYS A 82 -19.39 14.29 -4.24
C CYS A 82 -19.97 13.93 -5.61
N ARG A 83 -20.76 14.86 -6.20
CA ARG A 83 -21.32 14.69 -7.57
C ARG A 83 -20.44 15.34 -8.65
N ARG A 84 -19.40 16.05 -8.28
CA ARG A 84 -18.67 16.94 -9.20
C ARG A 84 -17.34 16.36 -9.67
N VAL A 85 -16.95 15.22 -9.13
CA VAL A 85 -15.73 14.50 -9.50
C VAL A 85 -16.05 13.02 -9.64
N ILE A 86 -15.57 12.40 -10.70
CA ILE A 86 -15.67 10.96 -10.94
C ILE A 86 -14.27 10.40 -11.20
N ASN A 87 -13.94 9.28 -10.57
CA ASN A 87 -12.73 8.55 -10.85
C ASN A 87 -12.99 7.51 -11.94
N VAL A 88 -12.29 7.60 -13.06
CA VAL A 88 -12.40 6.63 -14.16
C VAL A 88 -11.21 5.69 -14.12
N THR A 89 -11.49 4.38 -14.13
CA THR A 89 -10.48 3.33 -14.23
C THR A 89 -10.41 2.80 -15.66
N PHE A 90 -9.21 2.59 -16.16
CA PHE A 90 -8.95 2.09 -17.51
C PHE A 90 -8.34 0.69 -17.40
N LYS A 91 -9.13 -0.29 -17.01
CA LYS A 91 -8.66 -1.65 -16.73
C LYS A 91 -9.07 -2.66 -17.81
N TYR A 92 -10.25 -2.50 -18.38
CA TYR A 92 -10.85 -3.49 -19.27
C TYR A 92 -11.11 -2.95 -20.68
N SER A 93 -10.86 -3.81 -21.67
CA SER A 93 -11.23 -3.58 -23.06
C SER A 93 -12.71 -3.90 -23.29
N VAL A 94 -13.34 -3.27 -24.28
CA VAL A 94 -14.67 -3.65 -24.74
C VAL A 94 -14.53 -4.83 -25.70
N LYS A 95 -15.25 -5.91 -25.41
CA LYS A 95 -15.20 -7.16 -26.19
C LYS A 95 -16.59 -7.49 -26.74
N GLU A 96 -16.67 -7.87 -27.98
CA GLU A 96 -17.92 -8.20 -28.68
C GLU A 96 -18.54 -9.51 -28.17
N PHE A 97 -17.69 -10.44 -27.76
CA PHE A 97 -18.08 -11.79 -27.40
C PHE A 97 -19.06 -11.89 -26.20
N ASN A 98 -18.96 -11.02 -25.20
CA ASN A 98 -19.91 -11.01 -24.09
C ASN A 98 -21.36 -10.82 -24.54
N ARG A 99 -21.60 -10.11 -25.65
CA ARG A 99 -22.95 -9.95 -26.22
C ARG A 99 -23.44 -11.21 -26.94
N PHE A 100 -22.55 -11.88 -27.65
CA PHE A 100 -22.90 -13.10 -28.35
C PHE A 100 -23.30 -14.21 -27.36
N PHE A 101 -22.59 -14.32 -26.25
CA PHE A 101 -22.91 -15.28 -25.18
C PHE A 101 -24.25 -14.98 -24.49
N ASP A 102 -24.48 -13.75 -24.12
CA ASP A 102 -25.71 -13.34 -23.48
C ASP A 102 -26.91 -13.64 -24.39
N ASN A 103 -26.73 -13.43 -25.70
CA ASN A 103 -27.81 -13.73 -26.66
C ASN A 103 -28.01 -15.24 -26.87
N VAL A 104 -26.95 -16.04 -26.95
CA VAL A 104 -27.05 -17.49 -27.05
C VAL A 104 -27.65 -18.08 -25.78
N TYR A 105 -27.25 -17.62 -24.62
CA TYR A 105 -27.76 -18.03 -23.31
C TYR A 105 -29.27 -17.70 -23.17
N ILE A 106 -29.64 -16.49 -23.49
CA ILE A 106 -31.03 -16.02 -23.41
C ILE A 106 -31.95 -16.78 -24.40
N LYS A 107 -31.44 -17.04 -25.59
CA LYS A 107 -32.27 -17.67 -26.64
C LYS A 107 -32.51 -19.17 -26.44
N TYR A 108 -31.55 -19.88 -25.84
CA TYR A 108 -31.62 -21.34 -25.71
C TYR A 108 -31.68 -21.88 -24.26
N GLY A 109 -31.60 -21.03 -23.26
CA GLY A 109 -31.74 -21.41 -21.84
C GLY A 109 -30.65 -22.36 -21.31
N TYR A 110 -29.47 -22.42 -21.95
CA TYR A 110 -28.32 -23.24 -21.54
C TYR A 110 -27.21 -22.36 -21.02
N LEU A 111 -26.58 -22.78 -19.92
CA LEU A 111 -25.26 -22.25 -19.53
C LEU A 111 -24.23 -22.82 -20.52
N PRO A 112 -23.40 -22.00 -21.18
CA PRO A 112 -22.38 -22.47 -22.12
C PRO A 112 -21.41 -23.51 -21.53
N GLN A 113 -21.21 -23.50 -20.23
CA GLN A 113 -20.38 -24.44 -19.49
C GLN A 113 -21.02 -25.84 -19.28
N ASP A 114 -22.33 -25.95 -19.44
CA ASP A 114 -23.09 -27.21 -19.27
C ASP A 114 -23.28 -27.94 -20.58
N VAL A 115 -22.87 -27.34 -21.71
CA VAL A 115 -23.03 -27.92 -23.05
C VAL A 115 -21.76 -28.72 -23.38
N GLN A 116 -21.86 -30.05 -23.34
CA GLN A 116 -20.89 -30.91 -23.98
C GLN A 116 -21.04 -30.77 -25.50
N LEU A 117 -20.11 -30.07 -26.11
CA LEU A 117 -20.10 -29.77 -27.52
C LEU A 117 -19.35 -30.91 -28.24
N THR A 118 -20.01 -32.00 -28.44
CA THR A 118 -19.63 -33.02 -29.44
C THR A 118 -20.27 -32.63 -30.74
N ASP A 119 -19.74 -33.05 -31.89
CA ASP A 119 -20.11 -32.95 -33.32
C ASP A 119 -21.43 -32.25 -33.72
N ASN A 120 -22.14 -31.57 -32.86
CA ASN A 120 -23.48 -31.09 -32.95
C ASN A 120 -23.63 -29.56 -32.75
N ILE A 121 -22.60 -28.80 -33.12
CA ILE A 121 -22.72 -27.33 -33.18
C ILE A 121 -22.95 -26.98 -34.64
N CYS A 122 -23.99 -26.21 -34.93
CA CYS A 122 -24.24 -25.66 -36.26
C CYS A 122 -24.43 -24.14 -36.20
N ILE A 123 -24.09 -23.48 -37.29
CA ILE A 123 -24.44 -22.07 -37.52
C ILE A 123 -25.68 -22.08 -38.40
N LYS A 124 -26.79 -21.53 -37.91
CA LYS A 124 -28.02 -21.34 -38.66
C LYS A 124 -28.34 -19.86 -38.68
N ASP A 125 -28.51 -19.31 -39.87
CA ASP A 125 -28.84 -17.89 -40.11
C ASP A 125 -27.79 -16.90 -39.45
N GLY A 126 -26.52 -17.33 -39.39
CA GLY A 126 -25.45 -16.54 -38.78
C GLY A 126 -25.41 -16.61 -37.24
N GLU A 127 -26.22 -17.48 -36.64
CA GLU A 127 -26.23 -17.72 -35.18
C GLU A 127 -25.71 -19.11 -34.84
N LEU A 128 -24.90 -19.17 -33.77
CA LEU A 128 -24.39 -20.45 -33.28
C LEU A 128 -25.49 -21.20 -32.53
N ILE A 129 -25.84 -22.40 -32.99
CA ILE A 129 -26.82 -23.28 -32.37
C ILE A 129 -26.09 -24.47 -31.75
N ALA A 130 -26.15 -24.61 -30.43
CA ALA A 130 -25.74 -25.82 -29.74
C ALA A 130 -26.86 -26.85 -29.78
N VAL A 131 -26.63 -27.99 -30.46
CA VAL A 131 -27.57 -29.07 -30.55
C VAL A 131 -27.23 -30.15 -29.53
N ARG A 132 -28.26 -30.72 -28.90
CA ARG A 132 -28.06 -31.81 -27.92
C ARG A 132 -27.42 -33.01 -28.58
N VAL A 133 -26.53 -33.68 -27.84
CA VAL A 133 -25.96 -35.00 -28.26
C VAL A 133 -27.09 -35.94 -28.67
N GLY A 134 -26.97 -36.46 -29.93
CA GLY A 134 -27.94 -37.39 -30.47
C GLY A 134 -29.03 -36.79 -31.40
N SER A 135 -29.04 -35.49 -31.62
CA SER A 135 -29.92 -34.86 -32.59
C SER A 135 -29.27 -34.73 -33.95
N PRO A 136 -29.96 -35.01 -35.07
CA PRO A 136 -29.38 -34.88 -36.39
C PRO A 136 -29.07 -33.41 -36.70
N VAL A 137 -27.88 -33.14 -37.22
CA VAL A 137 -27.42 -31.80 -37.57
C VAL A 137 -27.54 -31.69 -39.08
N GLU A 138 -28.38 -30.78 -39.58
CA GLU A 138 -28.53 -30.58 -41.01
C GLU A 138 -27.36 -29.85 -41.68
N ASN A 139 -26.65 -28.96 -40.94
CA ASN A 139 -25.45 -28.26 -41.41
C ASN A 139 -24.48 -28.03 -40.26
N PRO A 140 -23.50 -28.96 -40.04
CA PRO A 140 -22.48 -28.74 -39.04
C PRO A 140 -21.51 -27.63 -39.47
N ALA A 141 -21.18 -26.77 -38.52
CA ALA A 141 -20.14 -25.75 -38.71
C ALA A 141 -18.80 -26.41 -39.01
N SER A 142 -17.99 -25.82 -39.88
CA SER A 142 -16.66 -26.35 -40.17
C SER A 142 -15.77 -26.27 -38.93
N PRO A 143 -14.80 -27.15 -38.74
CA PRO A 143 -13.84 -27.08 -37.64
C PRO A 143 -13.11 -25.75 -37.58
N GLN A 144 -12.97 -25.05 -38.69
CA GLN A 144 -12.31 -23.76 -38.78
C GLN A 144 -13.19 -22.62 -38.26
N GLU A 145 -14.48 -22.63 -38.50
CA GLU A 145 -15.47 -21.69 -37.98
C GLU A 145 -15.68 -21.89 -36.46
N LEU A 146 -15.61 -23.12 -35.97
CA LEU A 146 -15.64 -23.47 -34.56
C LEU A 146 -14.35 -23.06 -33.83
N GLY A 147 -13.20 -23.15 -34.50
CA GLY A 147 -11.87 -22.81 -33.91
C GLY A 147 -11.73 -21.35 -33.54
N ASP A 148 -12.47 -20.44 -34.17
CA ASP A 148 -12.51 -19.02 -33.83
C ASP A 148 -13.34 -18.72 -32.55
N LEU A 149 -14.26 -19.63 -32.21
CA LEU A 149 -15.19 -19.47 -31.08
C LEU A 149 -14.89 -20.45 -29.93
N PHE A 150 -14.34 -21.61 -30.24
CA PHE A 150 -14.11 -22.69 -29.26
C PHE A 150 -12.67 -23.23 -29.38
N VAL A 151 -12.12 -23.62 -28.24
CA VAL A 151 -10.88 -24.37 -28.17
C VAL A 151 -11.22 -25.86 -28.08
N PHE A 152 -10.69 -26.67 -28.98
CA PHE A 152 -10.79 -28.12 -28.91
C PHE A 152 -9.81 -28.67 -27.87
N ASP A 153 -10.31 -29.29 -26.83
CA ASP A 153 -9.52 -29.86 -25.74
C ASP A 153 -10.10 -31.21 -25.33
N ASN A 154 -9.26 -32.25 -25.38
CA ASN A 154 -9.61 -33.64 -24.99
C ASN A 154 -10.88 -34.18 -25.63
N GLY A 155 -11.08 -33.96 -26.93
CA GLY A 155 -12.24 -34.44 -27.66
C GLY A 155 -13.54 -33.64 -27.46
N MET A 156 -13.46 -32.53 -26.77
CA MET A 156 -14.57 -31.64 -26.53
C MET A 156 -14.25 -30.20 -26.93
N TYR A 157 -15.21 -29.49 -27.47
CA TYR A 157 -15.08 -28.07 -27.71
C TYR A 157 -15.41 -27.31 -26.43
N ARG A 158 -14.44 -26.54 -25.97
CA ARG A 158 -14.64 -25.59 -24.88
C ARG A 158 -14.63 -24.18 -25.45
N LEU A 159 -15.40 -23.31 -24.82
CA LEU A 159 -15.43 -21.90 -25.20
C LEU A 159 -14.04 -21.28 -25.11
N GLY A 160 -13.53 -20.89 -26.28
CA GLY A 160 -12.24 -20.22 -26.39
C GLY A 160 -12.29 -18.81 -25.80
N LYS A 161 -11.18 -18.39 -25.20
CA LYS A 161 -11.02 -17.03 -24.67
C LYS A 161 -10.68 -15.98 -25.75
N THR A 162 -10.63 -16.34 -27.00
CA THR A 162 -10.32 -15.47 -28.12
C THR A 162 -11.56 -14.64 -28.47
N MET A 163 -11.68 -13.53 -27.80
CA MET A 163 -12.76 -12.58 -28.06
C MET A 163 -12.30 -11.45 -28.95
N LYS A 164 -13.12 -11.03 -29.91
CA LYS A 164 -12.85 -9.84 -30.72
C LYS A 164 -12.91 -8.61 -29.84
N VAL A 165 -11.80 -7.91 -29.73
CA VAL A 165 -11.72 -6.65 -28.99
C VAL A 165 -12.28 -5.54 -29.89
N LEU A 166 -13.39 -4.92 -29.48
CA LEU A 166 -13.98 -3.76 -30.16
C LEU A 166 -13.17 -2.49 -29.92
N LEU A 167 -12.86 -2.23 -28.66
CA LEU A 167 -12.04 -1.11 -28.24
C LEU A 167 -11.02 -1.59 -27.20
N THR A 168 -9.76 -1.30 -27.44
CA THR A 168 -8.71 -1.50 -26.44
C THR A 168 -8.82 -0.47 -25.32
N VAL A 169 -8.17 -0.75 -24.20
CA VAL A 169 -8.04 0.20 -23.08
C VAL A 169 -7.47 1.53 -23.54
N ALA A 170 -6.47 1.50 -24.44
CA ALA A 170 -5.85 2.70 -24.99
C ALA A 170 -6.83 3.54 -25.83
N GLN A 171 -7.60 2.88 -26.68
CA GLN A 171 -8.62 3.57 -27.50
C GLN A 171 -9.73 4.16 -26.63
N LEU A 172 -10.19 3.46 -25.58
CA LEU A 172 -11.16 3.97 -24.62
C LEU A 172 -10.64 5.21 -23.90
N ARG A 173 -9.38 5.16 -23.43
CA ARG A 173 -8.75 6.29 -22.75
C ARG A 173 -8.67 7.51 -23.66
N ASN A 174 -8.12 7.32 -24.85
CA ASN A 174 -8.00 8.43 -25.81
C ASN A 174 -9.36 9.06 -26.10
N ARG A 175 -10.39 8.26 -26.31
CA ARG A 175 -11.75 8.73 -26.58
C ARG A 175 -12.33 9.54 -25.42
N LEU A 176 -12.24 9.02 -24.18
CA LEU A 176 -12.75 9.73 -23.01
C LEU A 176 -11.96 11.01 -22.70
N TYR A 177 -10.64 11.04 -22.98
CA TYR A 177 -9.84 12.24 -22.82
C TYR A 177 -10.21 13.33 -23.81
N GLN A 178 -10.54 12.94 -25.07
CA GLN A 178 -10.97 13.90 -26.09
C GLN A 178 -12.37 14.43 -25.82
N ASP A 179 -13.33 13.53 -25.63
CA ASP A 179 -14.75 13.82 -25.68
C ASP A 179 -15.39 14.05 -24.29
N GLY A 180 -14.74 13.57 -23.20
CA GLY A 180 -15.38 13.52 -21.89
C GLY A 180 -16.58 12.56 -21.87
N PHE A 181 -17.49 12.75 -20.92
CA PHE A 181 -18.76 12.04 -20.84
C PHE A 181 -19.79 12.85 -20.05
N THR A 182 -21.05 12.50 -20.17
CA THR A 182 -22.14 13.12 -19.40
C THR A 182 -22.67 12.14 -18.35
N CYS A 183 -22.91 12.63 -17.15
CA CYS A 183 -23.48 11.85 -16.04
C CYS A 183 -24.44 12.72 -15.24
N ASP A 184 -25.69 12.28 -15.05
CA ASP A 184 -26.76 13.07 -14.42
C ASP A 184 -26.93 14.48 -15.02
N GLY A 185 -26.76 14.63 -16.34
CA GLY A 185 -26.84 15.92 -17.04
C GLY A 185 -25.62 16.85 -16.82
N ILE A 186 -24.59 16.38 -16.10
CA ILE A 186 -23.34 17.10 -15.88
C ILE A 186 -22.31 16.56 -16.86
N VAL A 187 -21.65 17.47 -17.58
CA VAL A 187 -20.54 17.12 -18.47
C VAL A 187 -19.28 17.00 -17.66
N PHE A 188 -18.59 15.87 -17.77
CA PHE A 188 -17.32 15.60 -17.14
C PHE A 188 -16.20 15.57 -18.17
N ARG A 189 -15.11 16.26 -17.85
CA ARG A 189 -13.88 16.26 -18.64
C ARG A 189 -12.71 15.78 -17.82
N ARG A 190 -11.67 15.29 -18.51
CA ARG A 190 -10.42 14.90 -17.84
C ARG A 190 -9.93 16.04 -16.94
N PHE A 191 -9.56 15.70 -15.75
CA PHE A 191 -8.98 16.62 -14.78
C PHE A 191 -7.48 16.34 -14.62
N LYS A 192 -7.13 15.44 -13.70
CA LYS A 192 -5.73 15.08 -13.45
C LYS A 192 -5.61 13.70 -12.79
N ARG A 193 -4.39 13.23 -12.67
CA ARG A 193 -4.07 11.97 -12.02
C ARG A 193 -2.80 12.11 -11.18
N SER A 194 -2.75 11.47 -9.99
CA SER A 194 -1.48 11.31 -9.27
C SER A 194 -0.59 10.28 -9.97
N SER A 195 0.72 10.31 -9.68
CA SER A 195 1.66 9.30 -10.19
C SER A 195 1.23 7.88 -9.80
N GLY A 196 0.73 7.68 -8.56
CA GLY A 196 0.17 6.40 -8.13
C GLY A 196 -1.07 5.99 -8.91
N SER A 197 -2.00 6.92 -9.14
CA SER A 197 -3.22 6.68 -9.93
C SER A 197 -2.90 6.32 -11.38
N SER A 198 -1.91 6.98 -11.98
CA SER A 198 -1.47 6.68 -13.34
C SER A 198 -0.98 5.25 -13.49
N ARG A 199 -0.14 4.77 -12.56
CA ARG A 199 0.41 3.39 -12.57
C ARG A 199 -0.66 2.31 -12.51
N ILE A 200 -1.83 2.59 -11.97
CA ILE A 200 -2.96 1.65 -11.89
C ILE A 200 -4.10 2.01 -12.85
N GLY A 201 -3.82 2.87 -13.82
CA GLY A 201 -4.76 3.22 -14.88
C GLY A 201 -5.96 4.04 -14.42
N LYS A 202 -5.83 4.90 -13.40
CA LYS A 202 -6.90 5.77 -12.89
C LYS A 202 -6.67 7.23 -13.28
N CYS A 203 -7.78 7.95 -13.52
CA CYS A 203 -7.76 9.39 -13.76
C CYS A 203 -9.06 10.03 -13.22
N LEU A 204 -8.94 11.20 -12.61
CA LEU A 204 -10.09 12.00 -12.19
C LEU A 204 -10.68 12.77 -13.37
N PHE A 205 -11.99 12.78 -13.40
CA PHE A 205 -12.81 13.61 -14.29
C PHE A 205 -13.62 14.57 -13.44
N ILE A 206 -13.70 15.81 -13.84
CA ILE A 206 -14.35 16.91 -13.11
C ILE A 206 -15.47 17.52 -13.95
N ASP A 207 -16.49 18.04 -13.26
CA ASP A 207 -17.52 18.90 -13.84
C ASP A 207 -16.89 20.01 -14.68
N GLU A 208 -17.29 20.10 -15.96
CA GLU A 208 -16.72 21.05 -16.92
C GLU A 208 -16.83 22.51 -16.48
N GLN A 209 -17.85 22.88 -15.70
CA GLN A 209 -18.03 24.23 -15.21
C GLN A 209 -17.03 24.62 -14.12
N LEU A 210 -16.52 23.62 -13.36
CA LEU A 210 -15.51 23.85 -12.31
C LEU A 210 -14.08 23.83 -12.89
N TYR A 211 -13.88 23.10 -13.99
CA TYR A 211 -12.57 22.87 -14.57
C TYR A 211 -11.74 24.15 -14.80
N PRO A 212 -12.24 25.22 -15.43
CA PRO A 212 -11.39 26.38 -15.79
C PRO A 212 -10.75 27.05 -14.56
N ARG A 213 -11.50 27.12 -13.44
CA ARG A 213 -10.99 27.73 -12.21
C ARG A 213 -10.03 26.82 -11.48
N MET A 214 -10.34 25.52 -11.39
CA MET A 214 -9.45 24.54 -10.81
C MET A 214 -8.16 24.44 -11.60
N HIS A 215 -8.23 24.39 -12.93
CA HIS A 215 -7.08 24.32 -13.80
C HIS A 215 -6.18 25.55 -13.70
N LYS A 216 -6.77 26.76 -13.66
CA LYS A 216 -6.03 28.01 -13.44
C LYS A 216 -5.28 27.98 -12.11
N TRP A 217 -5.92 27.49 -11.04
CA TRP A 217 -5.32 27.40 -9.71
C TRP A 217 -4.17 26.39 -9.68
N GLU A 218 -4.37 25.19 -10.23
CA GLU A 218 -3.34 24.14 -10.22
C GLU A 218 -2.10 24.50 -11.05
N LEU A 219 -2.26 25.25 -12.14
CA LEU A 219 -1.14 25.74 -12.96
C LEU A 219 -0.31 26.83 -12.26
N CYS A 220 -0.77 27.37 -11.14
CA CYS A 220 -0.01 28.34 -10.35
C CYS A 220 0.56 29.49 -11.18
N GLY A 221 -0.31 30.11 -12.01
CA GLY A 221 0.07 31.24 -12.86
C GLY A 221 0.84 30.92 -14.16
N LEU A 222 1.22 29.65 -14.36
CA LEU A 222 1.83 29.21 -15.62
C LEU A 222 0.84 29.37 -16.78
N LYS A 223 1.32 29.97 -17.87
CA LYS A 223 0.54 30.14 -19.11
C LYS A 223 0.89 29.01 -20.08
N VAL A 224 0.24 27.88 -19.94
CA VAL A 224 0.40 26.74 -20.85
C VAL A 224 -0.64 26.84 -21.95
N LYS A 225 -0.21 26.89 -23.20
CA LYS A 225 -1.10 26.96 -24.37
C LYS A 225 -1.35 25.55 -24.91
N ASP A 226 -2.55 25.35 -25.47
CA ASP A 226 -2.84 24.11 -26.19
C ASP A 226 -1.88 23.97 -27.39
N GLY A 227 -1.33 22.73 -27.53
CA GLY A 227 -0.31 22.45 -28.56
C GLY A 227 1.11 22.92 -28.21
N GLN A 228 1.34 23.53 -27.06
CA GLN A 228 2.69 23.98 -26.66
C GLN A 228 3.58 22.76 -26.33
N GLU A 229 4.82 22.80 -26.84
CA GLU A 229 5.85 21.85 -26.43
C GLU A 229 6.21 22.06 -24.95
N ILE A 230 6.12 21.00 -24.14
CA ILE A 230 6.38 21.04 -22.71
C ILE A 230 6.81 19.66 -22.17
N ASP A 231 7.55 19.63 -21.06
CA ASP A 231 7.74 18.39 -20.30
C ASP A 231 6.41 17.97 -19.63
N LEU A 232 5.60 17.28 -20.43
CA LEU A 232 4.24 16.89 -20.03
C LEU A 232 4.24 15.92 -18.85
N ALA A 233 5.20 15.01 -18.80
CA ALA A 233 5.29 14.02 -17.72
C ALA A 233 5.52 14.68 -16.36
N ALA A 234 6.45 15.64 -16.32
CA ALA A 234 6.72 16.42 -15.12
C ALA A 234 5.53 17.33 -14.76
N LEU A 235 4.95 18.05 -15.73
CA LEU A 235 3.79 18.91 -15.46
C LEU A 235 2.64 18.14 -14.84
N GLU A 236 2.24 17.01 -15.44
CA GLU A 236 1.16 16.15 -14.94
C GLU A 236 1.44 15.59 -13.53
N ALA A 237 2.71 15.28 -13.24
CA ALA A 237 3.10 14.82 -11.90
C ALA A 237 3.04 15.95 -10.86
N TYR A 238 3.39 17.17 -11.24
CA TYR A 238 3.53 18.29 -10.28
C TYR A 238 2.21 19.01 -10.01
N ILE A 239 1.32 19.16 -10.99
CA ILE A 239 -0.04 19.67 -10.73
C ILE A 239 -0.87 18.74 -9.85
N ALA A 240 -0.48 17.45 -9.75
CA ALA A 240 -1.16 16.46 -8.92
C ALA A 240 -0.66 16.40 -7.46
N LEU A 241 0.32 17.23 -7.07
CA LEU A 241 0.85 17.24 -5.70
C LEU A 241 -0.21 17.62 -4.66
N THR A 242 -1.14 18.47 -5.02
CA THR A 242 -2.25 18.94 -4.19
C THR A 242 -3.37 17.89 -3.98
N LEU A 243 -3.33 16.76 -4.72
CA LEU A 243 -4.23 15.61 -4.50
C LEU A 243 -3.86 14.76 -3.28
N SER A 244 -2.68 14.97 -2.70
CA SER A 244 -2.26 14.20 -1.52
C SER A 244 -3.22 14.41 -0.38
N SER A 245 -3.60 13.32 0.32
CA SER A 245 -4.32 13.41 1.60
C SER A 245 -3.49 14.19 2.60
N ILE A 246 -4.13 15.08 3.34
CA ILE A 246 -3.49 15.89 4.37
C ILE A 246 -4.14 15.68 5.73
N VAL A 247 -3.37 15.80 6.79
CA VAL A 247 -3.82 15.72 8.18
C VAL A 247 -4.14 17.10 8.74
N GLY A 248 -3.61 18.14 8.11
CA GLY A 248 -3.86 19.55 8.44
C GLY A 248 -3.12 20.49 7.51
N THR A 249 -3.07 21.78 7.86
CA THR A 249 -2.40 22.82 7.07
C THR A 249 -1.60 23.75 7.96
N ILE A 250 -0.48 24.26 7.43
CA ILE A 250 0.28 25.33 8.04
C ILE A 250 0.37 26.53 7.08
N PRO A 251 0.28 27.78 7.59
CA PRO A 251 0.48 28.97 6.78
C PRO A 251 1.97 29.27 6.66
N LEU A 252 2.45 29.45 5.43
CA LEU A 252 3.80 29.96 5.14
C LEU A 252 3.67 31.07 4.09
N ARG A 253 4.39 32.16 4.32
CA ARG A 253 4.44 33.34 3.44
C ARG A 253 5.72 33.36 2.63
N PRO A 254 5.80 34.19 1.56
CA PRO A 254 7.01 34.30 0.74
C PRO A 254 8.28 34.63 1.52
N GLU A 255 8.17 35.54 2.48
CA GLU A 255 9.27 35.97 3.35
C GLU A 255 9.78 34.88 4.30
N ASN A 256 9.01 33.80 4.49
CA ASN A 256 9.45 32.70 5.35
C ASN A 256 10.49 31.78 4.69
N PHE A 257 10.73 31.93 3.39
CA PHE A 257 11.61 31.03 2.66
C PHE A 257 13.00 31.65 2.44
N LEU A 258 14.03 30.87 2.77
CA LEU A 258 15.38 31.02 2.26
C LEU A 258 15.64 29.86 1.29
N VAL A 259 15.88 30.15 0.01
CA VAL A 259 16.17 29.14 -1.01
C VAL A 259 17.66 29.19 -1.32
N ILE A 260 18.37 28.16 -0.89
CA ILE A 260 19.80 27.98 -1.15
C ILE A 260 20.00 27.12 -2.41
N ASP A 261 21.18 27.17 -2.99
CA ASP A 261 21.50 26.33 -4.14
C ASP A 261 21.59 24.85 -3.76
N ASP A 262 21.16 23.97 -4.67
CA ASP A 262 21.38 22.54 -4.53
C ASP A 262 22.88 22.24 -4.60
N TYR A 263 23.37 21.41 -3.67
CA TYR A 263 24.75 20.97 -3.68
C TYR A 263 24.88 19.55 -4.24
N LYS A 264 25.85 19.37 -5.13
CA LYS A 264 26.15 18.10 -5.76
C LYS A 264 27.50 17.59 -5.32
N SER A 265 27.52 16.49 -4.60
CA SER A 265 28.75 15.79 -4.26
C SER A 265 29.18 14.90 -5.41
N VAL A 266 30.34 15.16 -5.99
CA VAL A 266 30.90 14.42 -7.12
C VAL A 266 32.15 13.65 -6.66
N PHE A 267 32.13 12.35 -6.90
CA PHE A 267 33.24 11.47 -6.51
C PHE A 267 33.31 10.23 -7.42
N LYS A 268 34.38 9.43 -7.30
CA LYS A 268 34.51 8.18 -8.04
C LYS A 268 34.35 6.98 -7.13
N ASP A 269 33.60 5.97 -7.59
CA ASP A 269 33.44 4.72 -6.87
C ASP A 269 33.43 3.52 -7.82
N ARG A 270 33.80 2.35 -7.30
CA ARG A 270 33.73 1.08 -8.03
C ARG A 270 32.39 0.42 -7.78
N VAL A 271 31.60 0.32 -8.83
CA VAL A 271 30.17 -0.07 -8.77
C VAL A 271 29.84 -1.07 -9.86
N VAL A 272 28.64 -1.66 -9.81
CA VAL A 272 28.02 -2.27 -11.01
C VAL A 272 27.28 -1.18 -11.76
N ALA A 273 27.90 -0.64 -12.79
CA ALA A 273 27.32 0.42 -13.59
C ALA A 273 26.40 -0.16 -14.68
N THR A 274 25.18 0.34 -14.74
CA THR A 274 24.17 -0.07 -15.73
C THR A 274 23.97 1.04 -16.77
N ARG A 275 24.09 0.68 -18.05
CA ARG A 275 23.93 1.59 -19.21
C ARG A 275 23.01 0.99 -20.25
N ILE A 276 22.53 1.81 -21.17
CA ILE A 276 21.89 1.35 -22.42
C ILE A 276 23.02 1.03 -23.40
N GLY A 277 23.09 -0.21 -23.88
CA GLY A 277 24.00 -0.66 -24.92
C GLY A 277 23.63 -0.12 -26.30
N SER A 278 24.53 -0.32 -27.26
CA SER A 278 24.32 0.07 -28.67
C SER A 278 23.15 -0.66 -29.33
N ASP A 279 22.75 -1.79 -28.78
CA ASP A 279 21.61 -2.61 -29.20
C ASP A 279 20.29 -2.26 -28.48
N ASN A 280 20.28 -1.17 -27.70
CA ASN A 280 19.17 -0.69 -26.86
C ASN A 280 18.79 -1.62 -25.69
N TRP A 281 19.62 -2.61 -25.36
CA TRP A 281 19.46 -3.39 -24.14
C TRP A 281 20.25 -2.78 -23.00
N LEU A 282 19.80 -3.04 -21.80
CA LEU A 282 20.57 -2.71 -20.61
C LEU A 282 21.76 -3.67 -20.48
N THR A 283 22.90 -3.10 -20.14
CA THR A 283 24.13 -3.84 -19.82
C THR A 283 24.71 -3.37 -18.51
N SER A 284 25.19 -4.28 -17.71
CA SER A 284 25.73 -4.00 -16.38
C SER A 284 27.08 -4.68 -16.20
N LYS A 285 28.06 -3.95 -15.68
CA LYS A 285 29.43 -4.48 -15.43
C LYS A 285 30.09 -3.72 -14.29
N PRO A 286 31.04 -4.38 -13.59
CA PRO A 286 31.87 -3.71 -12.60
C PRO A 286 32.78 -2.68 -13.28
N GLU A 287 32.73 -1.44 -12.84
CA GLU A 287 33.66 -0.39 -13.31
C GLU A 287 33.74 0.76 -12.29
N VAL A 288 34.78 1.59 -12.46
CA VAL A 288 34.91 2.84 -11.70
C VAL A 288 34.21 3.94 -12.47
N VAL A 289 33.23 4.56 -11.87
CA VAL A 289 32.46 5.65 -12.48
C VAL A 289 32.46 6.89 -11.61
N GLU A 290 32.20 8.04 -12.22
CA GLU A 290 31.89 9.25 -11.50
C GLU A 290 30.42 9.24 -11.09
N ILE A 291 30.16 9.52 -9.82
CA ILE A 291 28.83 9.54 -9.19
C ILE A 291 28.56 10.96 -8.74
N GLU A 292 27.34 11.40 -8.97
CA GLU A 292 26.82 12.68 -8.50
C GLU A 292 25.64 12.46 -7.56
N ASN A 293 25.78 12.87 -6.31
CA ASN A 293 24.70 12.87 -5.33
C ASN A 293 24.16 14.29 -5.12
N SER A 294 22.86 14.48 -5.28
CA SER A 294 22.16 15.68 -4.78
C SER A 294 21.90 15.47 -3.28
N ILE A 295 22.64 16.15 -2.43
CA ILE A 295 22.67 15.82 -1.00
C ILE A 295 21.44 16.29 -0.22
N TRP A 296 20.54 17.07 -0.83
CA TRP A 296 19.31 17.61 -0.22
C TRP A 296 18.06 17.45 -1.12
N ASP A 297 18.05 16.53 -2.07
CA ASP A 297 16.93 16.41 -3.04
C ASP A 297 15.61 16.10 -2.32
N GLY A 298 14.70 17.08 -2.37
CA GLY A 298 13.36 16.98 -1.79
C GLY A 298 13.29 17.26 -0.28
N GLN A 299 14.37 17.72 0.33
CA GLN A 299 14.47 18.07 1.75
C GLN A 299 14.33 19.57 1.96
N SER A 300 13.83 19.95 3.13
CA SER A 300 13.91 21.31 3.70
C SER A 300 14.13 21.23 5.20
N LEU A 301 14.70 22.30 5.76
CA LEU A 301 14.71 22.52 7.21
C LEU A 301 13.60 23.51 7.54
N ILE A 302 12.83 23.24 8.59
CA ILE A 302 11.76 24.12 9.06
C ILE A 302 11.98 24.47 10.51
N ASP A 303 11.89 25.78 10.83
CA ASP A 303 12.02 26.25 12.21
C ASP A 303 10.87 25.69 13.06
N LYS A 304 11.20 25.22 14.26
CA LYS A 304 10.23 24.64 15.19
C LYS A 304 9.00 25.54 15.39
N SER A 305 9.21 26.88 15.44
CA SER A 305 8.13 27.86 15.64
C SER A 305 7.09 27.89 14.52
N ALA A 306 7.42 27.38 13.32
CA ALA A 306 6.50 27.35 12.18
C ALA A 306 5.71 26.03 12.08
N MET A 307 6.03 25.03 12.90
CA MET A 307 5.39 23.71 12.82
C MET A 307 4.01 23.65 13.52
N GLY A 308 3.65 24.64 14.34
CA GLY A 308 2.34 24.68 15.00
C GLY A 308 2.08 23.45 15.88
N GLU A 309 1.00 22.72 15.62
CA GLU A 309 0.64 21.52 16.37
C GLU A 309 1.58 20.33 16.13
N TRP A 310 2.45 20.38 15.14
CA TRP A 310 3.41 19.31 14.81
C TRP A 310 4.82 19.56 15.36
N GLN A 311 5.00 20.53 16.27
CA GLN A 311 6.34 20.91 16.80
C GLN A 311 7.07 19.80 17.58
N ASP A 312 6.36 18.77 18.02
CA ASP A 312 6.92 17.63 18.72
C ASP A 312 7.37 16.49 17.78
N TYR A 313 7.09 16.62 16.49
CA TYR A 313 7.60 15.70 15.46
C TYR A 313 8.90 16.22 14.87
N GLY A 314 9.75 15.30 14.43
CA GLY A 314 11.02 15.62 13.79
C GLY A 314 10.88 15.96 12.31
N MET A 315 9.78 15.55 11.66
CA MET A 315 9.54 15.81 10.23
C MET A 315 8.05 15.94 9.92
N ILE A 316 7.72 16.87 9.04
CA ILE A 316 6.44 16.97 8.36
C ILE A 316 6.63 16.99 6.85
N LEU A 317 5.81 16.22 6.14
CA LEU A 317 5.81 16.24 4.67
C LEU A 317 4.85 17.31 4.17
N LEU A 318 5.37 18.37 3.59
CA LEU A 318 4.60 19.49 3.07
C LEU A 318 4.30 19.35 1.58
N ARG A 319 3.10 19.75 1.22
CA ARG A 319 2.64 19.90 -0.17
C ARG A 319 1.99 21.26 -0.38
N ASN A 320 2.26 21.80 -1.53
CA ASN A 320 1.50 22.91 -2.13
C ASN A 320 1.56 22.76 -3.65
N ARG A 321 1.03 23.71 -4.39
CA ARG A 321 1.16 23.78 -5.85
C ARG A 321 2.64 23.82 -6.23
N PHE A 322 3.09 22.85 -6.99
CA PHE A 322 4.49 22.67 -7.40
C PHE A 322 5.52 22.60 -6.25
N PHE A 323 5.08 22.37 -5.03
CA PHE A 323 5.97 22.19 -3.89
C PHE A 323 5.81 20.81 -3.25
N LYS A 324 6.93 20.16 -3.04
CA LYS A 324 7.02 18.87 -2.34
C LYS A 324 8.30 18.82 -1.56
N SER A 325 8.19 18.78 -0.24
CA SER A 325 9.38 18.64 0.61
C SER A 325 9.10 17.92 1.91
N ALA A 326 10.03 17.08 2.34
CA ALA A 326 10.12 16.65 3.72
C ALA A 326 10.81 17.75 4.51
N CYS A 327 10.07 18.38 5.42
CA CYS A 327 10.54 19.51 6.21
C CYS A 327 10.92 19.02 7.61
N PHE A 328 12.20 19.09 7.94
CA PHE A 328 12.75 18.58 9.20
C PHE A 328 12.83 19.68 10.25
N ASN A 329 12.39 19.36 11.45
CA ASN A 329 12.31 20.23 12.59
C ASN A 329 13.71 20.69 13.03
N THR A 330 13.92 22.01 12.96
CA THR A 330 15.25 22.59 13.11
C THR A 330 15.15 23.88 13.93
N ASN A 331 16.16 24.19 14.73
CA ASN A 331 16.28 25.42 15.48
C ASN A 331 17.02 26.48 14.64
N ILE A 332 16.44 26.90 13.52
CA ILE A 332 17.09 27.77 12.51
C ILE A 332 17.51 29.08 13.17
N GLN A 333 16.62 29.74 13.91
CA GLN A 333 16.88 31.03 14.54
C GLN A 333 17.99 30.93 15.61
N LYS A 334 18.06 29.81 16.33
CA LYS A 334 19.15 29.54 17.26
C LYS A 334 20.48 29.39 16.54
N PHE A 335 20.51 28.64 15.43
CA PHE A 335 21.72 28.49 14.62
C PHE A 335 22.23 29.83 14.10
N PHE A 336 21.33 30.68 13.57
CA PHE A 336 21.72 32.00 13.11
C PHE A 336 22.30 32.85 14.25
N ALA A 337 21.66 32.86 15.42
CA ALA A 337 22.16 33.59 16.58
C ALA A 337 23.53 33.09 17.06
N ASP A 338 23.73 31.79 17.16
CA ASP A 338 25.00 31.18 17.59
C ASP A 338 26.12 31.47 16.58
N CYS A 339 25.82 31.59 15.29
CA CYS A 339 26.78 31.97 14.23
C CYS A 339 26.92 33.50 14.04
N GLY A 340 26.24 34.32 14.86
CA GLY A 340 26.33 35.77 14.78
C GLY A 340 25.65 36.39 13.55
N VAL A 341 24.69 35.68 12.93
CA VAL A 341 23.92 36.18 11.79
C VAL A 341 22.77 37.00 12.33
N THR A 342 22.77 38.30 12.02
CA THR A 342 21.81 39.27 12.53
C THR A 342 21.06 40.05 11.44
N ASP A 343 21.52 39.92 10.19
CA ASP A 343 20.93 40.63 9.04
C ASP A 343 20.78 39.68 7.86
N VAL A 344 19.70 39.86 7.09
CA VAL A 344 19.37 39.04 5.91
C VAL A 344 20.49 39.07 4.85
N SER A 345 21.24 40.17 4.75
CA SER A 345 22.36 40.29 3.81
C SER A 345 23.54 39.34 4.10
N GLN A 346 23.57 38.73 5.29
CA GLN A 346 24.58 37.71 5.68
C GLN A 346 24.19 36.29 5.23
N LEU A 347 22.95 36.14 4.71
CA LEU A 347 22.47 34.83 4.22
C LEU A 347 22.95 34.58 2.79
N SER A 348 23.21 33.29 2.51
CA SER A 348 23.52 32.80 1.17
C SER A 348 22.27 32.17 0.56
N GLY A 349 21.82 32.69 -0.59
CA GLY A 349 20.62 32.20 -1.26
C GLY A 349 19.62 33.31 -1.56
N PHE A 350 18.43 32.91 -2.01
CA PHE A 350 17.35 33.85 -2.37
C PHE A 350 16.27 33.89 -1.30
N THR A 351 15.91 35.07 -0.85
CA THR A 351 14.78 35.30 0.07
C THR A 351 14.07 36.61 -0.24
N LEU A 352 12.81 36.74 0.17
CA LEU A 352 12.04 37.96 0.18
C LEU A 352 11.88 38.53 1.61
N ALA A 353 12.50 37.88 2.60
CA ALA A 353 12.51 38.34 3.98
C ALA A 353 13.17 39.72 4.11
N GLN A 354 12.65 40.53 5.02
CA GLN A 354 13.26 41.80 5.42
C GLN A 354 13.97 41.70 6.77
N ASP A 355 13.57 40.75 7.58
CA ASP A 355 14.13 40.48 8.91
C ASP A 355 14.58 39.01 8.98
N ILE A 356 15.68 38.77 9.68
CA ILE A 356 16.21 37.42 9.85
C ILE A 356 15.23 36.50 10.56
N SER A 357 14.40 37.02 11.43
CA SER A 357 13.36 36.30 12.17
C SER A 357 12.19 35.82 11.29
N ASP A 358 12.05 36.36 10.08
CA ASP A 358 11.03 35.94 9.11
C ASP A 358 11.38 34.58 8.51
N ILE A 359 12.66 34.23 8.44
CA ILE A 359 13.12 32.95 7.89
C ILE A 359 12.63 31.80 8.76
N LYS A 360 11.76 30.96 8.18
CA LYS A 360 11.18 29.76 8.80
C LYS A 360 11.51 28.48 8.08
N VAL A 361 11.84 28.55 6.81
CA VAL A 361 12.12 27.39 5.96
C VAL A 361 13.37 27.65 5.14
N ILE A 362 14.37 26.77 5.28
CA ILE A 362 15.51 26.69 4.38
C ILE A 362 15.25 25.54 3.41
N THR A 363 15.27 25.80 2.13
CA THR A 363 14.92 24.82 1.08
C THR A 363 15.83 24.98 -0.14
N THR A 364 15.71 24.06 -1.09
CA THR A 364 16.44 24.11 -2.35
C THR A 364 15.50 24.10 -3.57
N PRO A 365 15.95 24.45 -4.77
CA PRO A 365 15.16 24.35 -6.00
C PRO A 365 14.61 22.93 -6.25
N SER A 366 15.29 21.89 -5.76
CA SER A 366 14.81 20.51 -5.90
C SER A 366 13.44 20.25 -5.25
N SER A 367 13.09 20.97 -4.19
CA SER A 367 11.75 20.94 -3.56
C SER A 367 10.71 21.78 -4.29
N ILE A 368 11.13 22.84 -5.01
CA ILE A 368 10.27 23.78 -5.71
C ILE A 368 10.17 23.39 -7.18
N LYS A 369 9.26 22.45 -7.49
CA LYS A 369 9.12 21.89 -8.85
C LYS A 369 8.69 22.92 -9.91
N TYR A 370 8.26 24.13 -9.49
CA TYR A 370 7.88 25.23 -10.34
C TYR A 370 9.04 25.78 -11.19
N VAL A 371 10.27 25.73 -10.68
CA VAL A 371 11.48 26.24 -11.36
C VAL A 371 11.77 25.52 -12.67
N LYS A 372 11.15 24.39 -12.92
CA LYS A 372 11.21 23.69 -14.22
C LYS A 372 10.42 24.39 -15.32
N PHE A 373 9.45 25.21 -14.99
CA PHE A 373 8.49 25.84 -15.92
C PHE A 373 8.46 27.39 -15.81
N GLY A 374 8.90 27.93 -14.69
CA GLY A 374 8.90 29.36 -14.39
C GLY A 374 10.07 29.75 -13.49
N THR A 375 10.02 30.91 -12.88
CA THR A 375 11.08 31.40 -11.99
C THR A 375 10.72 31.20 -10.51
N LEU A 376 11.75 31.12 -9.68
CA LEU A 376 11.60 31.02 -8.21
C LEU A 376 10.81 32.20 -7.65
N GLU A 377 11.17 33.43 -8.10
CA GLU A 377 10.49 34.66 -7.67
C GLU A 377 9.00 34.65 -8.01
N GLN A 378 8.65 34.19 -9.23
CA GLN A 378 7.24 34.03 -9.60
C GLN A 378 6.49 33.08 -8.66
N TRP A 379 7.09 31.95 -8.32
CA TRP A 379 6.47 30.99 -7.40
C TRP A 379 6.28 31.59 -6.01
N LEU A 380 7.30 32.24 -5.45
CA LEU A 380 7.20 32.86 -4.12
C LEU A 380 6.11 33.94 -4.06
N ARG A 381 6.03 34.79 -5.09
CA ARG A 381 4.97 35.83 -5.13
C ARG A 381 3.55 35.25 -5.22
N LEU A 382 3.38 34.06 -5.77
CA LEU A 382 2.07 33.40 -5.84
C LEU A 382 1.64 32.80 -4.50
N LEU A 383 2.55 32.64 -3.55
CA LEU A 383 2.21 32.23 -2.18
C LEU A 383 1.43 33.29 -1.41
N ASP A 384 1.51 34.58 -1.78
CA ASP A 384 0.71 35.64 -1.18
C ASP A 384 -0.80 35.42 -1.37
N GLU A 385 -1.19 34.74 -2.47
CA GLU A 385 -2.60 34.48 -2.78
C GLU A 385 -3.15 33.23 -2.04
N ASP A 386 -2.30 32.25 -1.73
CA ASP A 386 -2.70 30.98 -1.09
C ASP A 386 -1.48 30.31 -0.46
N GLY A 387 -1.07 30.81 0.69
CA GLY A 387 0.08 30.34 1.45
C GLY A 387 -0.21 29.11 2.37
N ASN A 388 -1.33 28.42 2.18
CA ASN A 388 -1.63 27.24 2.97
C ASN A 388 -0.89 26.00 2.42
N PHE A 389 0.01 25.46 3.21
CA PHE A 389 0.71 24.21 2.91
C PHE A 389 0.01 23.04 3.60
N GLY A 390 -0.29 21.99 2.84
CA GLY A 390 -0.87 20.77 3.38
C GLY A 390 0.17 19.89 4.03
N VAL A 391 -0.05 19.53 5.29
CA VAL A 391 0.73 18.52 6.01
C VAL A 391 0.19 17.15 5.63
N VAL A 392 0.95 16.37 4.86
CA VAL A 392 0.53 15.05 4.37
C VAL A 392 0.70 13.98 5.43
N LYS A 393 1.86 14.00 6.07
CA LYS A 393 2.23 13.03 7.12
C LYS A 393 3.39 13.59 7.95
N HIS A 394 3.60 12.97 9.08
CA HIS A 394 4.80 13.07 9.90
C HIS A 394 5.42 11.67 10.04
N GLU A 395 6.59 11.57 10.62
CA GLU A 395 7.16 10.29 11.01
C GLU A 395 6.29 9.59 12.05
N LYS A 396 6.34 8.27 12.06
CA LYS A 396 5.60 7.45 13.02
C LYS A 396 6.44 6.26 13.44
N PRO A 397 6.45 5.94 14.75
CA PRO A 397 7.05 4.70 15.22
C PRO A 397 6.31 3.49 14.63
N THR A 398 6.98 2.35 14.59
CA THR A 398 6.29 1.08 14.36
C THR A 398 5.35 0.81 15.54
N HIS A 399 4.28 0.07 15.31
CA HIS A 399 3.36 -0.29 16.40
C HIS A 399 3.89 -1.42 17.29
N PHE A 400 5.06 -1.99 16.96
CA PHE A 400 5.63 -3.08 17.70
C PHE A 400 6.47 -2.57 18.87
N PHE A 401 6.05 -2.86 20.10
CA PHE A 401 6.76 -2.51 21.33
C PHE A 401 7.16 -1.03 21.39
N ASP A 402 6.19 -0.16 21.12
CA ASP A 402 6.35 1.31 21.11
C ASP A 402 7.53 1.79 20.24
N GLY A 403 7.64 1.24 19.03
CA GLY A 403 8.64 1.65 18.03
C GLY A 403 10.00 0.97 18.16
N ARG A 404 10.23 0.11 19.18
CA ARG A 404 11.53 -0.52 19.41
C ARG A 404 11.79 -1.76 18.56
N MET A 405 10.76 -2.32 17.95
CA MET A 405 10.87 -3.51 17.09
C MET A 405 10.35 -3.22 15.69
N VAL A 406 10.94 -3.88 14.70
CA VAL A 406 10.57 -3.78 13.30
C VAL A 406 10.42 -5.16 12.69
N GLN A 407 9.49 -5.31 11.75
CA GLN A 407 9.42 -6.51 10.92
C GLN A 407 10.36 -6.38 9.72
N ILE A 408 11.28 -7.33 9.60
CA ILE A 408 12.04 -7.52 8.36
C ILE A 408 11.16 -8.23 7.32
N HIS A 409 11.66 -8.40 6.10
CA HIS A 409 10.87 -8.97 5.01
C HIS A 409 11.71 -9.90 4.12
N TYR A 410 11.04 -10.73 3.32
CA TYR A 410 11.69 -11.76 2.48
C TYR A 410 12.72 -11.20 1.51
N GLN A 411 12.57 -9.97 1.01
CA GLN A 411 13.54 -9.38 0.07
C GLN A 411 14.91 -9.23 0.73
N LEU A 412 14.96 -8.68 1.95
CA LEU A 412 16.19 -8.56 2.72
C LEU A 412 16.76 -9.95 3.05
N LEU A 413 15.94 -10.85 3.60
CA LEU A 413 16.39 -12.19 3.99
C LEU A 413 16.94 -12.99 2.81
N ASN A 414 16.30 -12.90 1.64
CA ASN A 414 16.71 -13.65 0.45
C ASN A 414 17.97 -13.07 -0.23
N THR A 415 18.39 -11.86 0.14
CA THR A 415 19.66 -11.28 -0.33
C THR A 415 20.81 -11.48 0.66
N LEU A 416 20.53 -11.90 1.89
CA LEU A 416 21.53 -12.18 2.90
C LEU A 416 21.89 -13.68 2.93
N GLN A 417 23.17 -13.95 3.08
CA GLN A 417 23.68 -15.31 3.26
C GLN A 417 23.64 -15.69 4.74
N LEU A 418 22.53 -16.26 5.18
CA LEU A 418 22.36 -16.86 6.51
C LEU A 418 22.48 -18.38 6.41
N SER A 419 23.12 -19.00 7.39
CA SER A 419 23.10 -20.45 7.56
C SER A 419 21.77 -20.93 8.17
N GLN A 420 21.50 -22.24 8.18
CA GLN A 420 20.34 -22.79 8.85
C GLN A 420 20.37 -22.43 10.36
N ASP A 421 21.53 -22.49 11.00
CA ASP A 421 21.70 -22.13 12.41
C ASP A 421 21.45 -20.65 12.68
N ASP A 422 21.96 -19.76 11.83
CA ASP A 422 21.64 -18.32 11.88
C ASP A 422 20.12 -18.08 11.80
N VAL A 423 19.44 -18.79 10.91
CA VAL A 423 17.98 -18.66 10.74
C VAL A 423 17.21 -19.21 11.93
N ASP A 424 17.66 -20.36 12.48
CA ASP A 424 17.03 -20.95 13.67
C ASP A 424 17.15 -20.01 14.87
N GLN A 425 18.30 -19.39 15.06
CA GLN A 425 18.50 -18.38 16.10
C GLN A 425 17.67 -17.11 15.86
N LEU A 426 17.60 -16.62 14.62
CA LEU A 426 16.85 -15.41 14.26
C LEU A 426 15.34 -15.59 14.48
N VAL A 427 14.78 -16.75 14.13
CA VAL A 427 13.33 -16.99 14.22
C VAL A 427 12.89 -17.48 15.59
N LYS A 428 13.82 -17.96 16.44
CA LYS A 428 13.53 -18.55 17.75
C LYS A 428 12.66 -17.65 18.64
N PRO A 429 12.93 -16.35 18.84
CA PRO A 429 12.08 -15.48 19.67
C PRO A 429 10.63 -15.43 19.16
N SER A 430 10.44 -15.42 17.82
CA SER A 430 9.12 -15.43 17.20
C SER A 430 8.39 -16.78 17.38
N LEU A 431 9.11 -17.89 17.37
CA LEU A 431 8.53 -19.21 17.63
C LEU A 431 8.19 -19.39 19.11
N ASP A 432 9.01 -18.87 20.02
CA ASP A 432 8.74 -18.87 21.45
C ASP A 432 7.50 -18.01 21.76
N TYR A 433 7.39 -16.84 21.13
CA TYR A 433 6.19 -16.01 21.23
C TYR A 433 4.94 -16.70 20.66
N LEU A 434 5.05 -17.38 19.52
CA LEU A 434 3.95 -18.19 18.97
C LEU A 434 3.50 -19.28 19.93
N ARG A 435 4.44 -19.92 20.64
CA ARG A 435 4.11 -20.91 21.68
C ARG A 435 3.33 -20.28 22.83
N MET A 436 3.77 -19.10 23.28
CA MET A 436 3.07 -18.35 24.32
C MET A 436 1.65 -17.95 23.89
N ILE A 437 1.45 -17.45 22.66
CA ILE A 437 0.11 -17.17 22.09
C ILE A 437 -0.80 -18.41 22.17
N GLN A 438 -0.24 -19.61 21.97
CA GLN A 438 -1.01 -20.85 21.98
C GLN A 438 -1.33 -21.38 23.39
N THR A 439 -0.49 -21.10 24.35
CA THR A 439 -0.59 -21.67 25.70
C THR A 439 -1.10 -20.70 26.76
N ASP A 440 -0.92 -19.40 26.53
CA ASP A 440 -1.24 -18.36 27.51
C ASP A 440 -2.29 -17.36 26.97
N PRO A 441 -3.52 -17.40 27.54
CA PRO A 441 -4.56 -16.46 27.12
C PRO A 441 -4.22 -14.98 27.37
N ALA A 442 -3.37 -14.64 28.34
CA ALA A 442 -2.96 -13.27 28.59
C ALA A 442 -2.02 -12.77 27.49
N VAL A 443 -1.10 -13.63 27.01
CA VAL A 443 -0.24 -13.31 25.87
C VAL A 443 -1.07 -13.18 24.58
N LEU A 444 -2.06 -14.04 24.36
CA LEU A 444 -2.98 -13.89 23.21
C LEU A 444 -3.77 -12.57 23.32
N ARG A 445 -4.24 -12.19 24.51
CA ARG A 445 -4.96 -10.94 24.76
C ARG A 445 -4.09 -9.73 24.47
N TYR A 446 -2.80 -9.76 24.89
CA TYR A 446 -1.82 -8.75 24.54
C TYR A 446 -1.60 -8.67 23.02
N HIS A 447 -1.39 -9.82 22.36
CA HIS A 447 -1.14 -9.91 20.93
C HIS A 447 -2.25 -9.25 20.10
N ILE A 448 -3.52 -9.57 20.37
CA ILE A 448 -4.64 -9.04 19.59
C ILE A 448 -4.87 -7.54 19.78
N LYS A 449 -4.41 -6.99 20.91
CA LYS A 449 -4.53 -5.55 21.20
C LYS A 449 -3.38 -4.74 20.60
N TYR A 450 -2.15 -5.20 20.74
CA TYR A 450 -0.96 -4.41 20.44
C TYR A 450 -0.18 -4.87 19.21
N MET A 451 -0.31 -6.15 18.81
CA MET A 451 0.49 -6.75 17.76
C MET A 451 -0.31 -7.14 16.51
N GLY A 452 -1.63 -7.21 16.60
CA GLY A 452 -2.52 -7.72 15.55
C GLY A 452 -3.34 -6.65 14.82
N GLY A 453 -3.08 -5.35 15.04
CA GLY A 453 -3.87 -4.25 14.51
C GLY A 453 -3.63 -3.99 13.01
N ASN A 454 -4.71 -3.98 12.23
CA ASN A 454 -4.76 -3.25 10.97
C ASN A 454 -5.36 -1.86 11.26
N GLU A 455 -4.52 -0.91 11.62
CA GLU A 455 -4.93 0.46 12.00
C GLU A 455 -5.76 1.18 10.92
N GLU A 456 -5.65 0.78 9.65
CA GLU A 456 -6.36 1.42 8.53
C GLU A 456 -7.87 1.10 8.47
N ILE A 457 -8.35 0.08 9.18
CA ILE A 457 -9.76 -0.34 9.16
C ILE A 457 -10.52 0.14 10.42
N ASP A 458 -9.81 0.49 11.49
CA ASP A 458 -10.39 0.80 12.81
C ASP A 458 -10.93 2.25 12.95
N SER A 459 -10.86 3.08 11.91
CA SER A 459 -11.24 4.51 12.00
C SER A 459 -12.76 4.77 12.16
N ASP A 460 -13.61 3.78 11.96
CA ASP A 460 -15.08 3.97 11.94
C ASP A 460 -15.81 3.55 13.23
N GLY A 461 -15.07 3.27 14.32
CA GLY A 461 -15.67 2.95 15.63
C GLY A 461 -16.44 1.63 15.68
N ILE A 462 -16.08 0.66 14.83
CA ILE A 462 -16.68 -0.66 14.81
C ILE A 462 -15.84 -1.62 15.65
N THR A 463 -16.52 -2.34 16.54
CA THR A 463 -15.91 -3.41 17.32
C THR A 463 -15.43 -4.53 16.39
N THR A 464 -14.13 -4.75 16.32
CA THR A 464 -13.53 -5.82 15.53
C THR A 464 -13.68 -7.18 16.20
N THR A 465 -13.40 -8.24 15.46
CA THR A 465 -13.32 -9.61 16.03
C THR A 465 -12.30 -9.68 17.16
N ASN A 466 -11.18 -8.97 17.04
CA ASN A 466 -10.14 -8.91 18.06
C ASN A 466 -10.64 -8.22 19.33
N ASP A 467 -11.37 -7.10 19.18
CA ASP A 467 -11.95 -6.37 20.30
C ASP A 467 -12.96 -7.23 21.09
N VAL A 468 -13.81 -7.97 20.37
CA VAL A 468 -14.77 -8.89 21.00
C VAL A 468 -14.05 -9.94 21.86
N VAL A 469 -13.02 -10.59 21.30
CA VAL A 469 -12.25 -11.60 22.04
C VAL A 469 -11.47 -10.96 23.19
N TYR A 470 -10.88 -9.78 23.00
CA TYR A 470 -10.17 -9.03 24.04
C TYR A 470 -11.09 -8.71 25.22
N GLN A 471 -12.32 -8.24 24.96
CA GLN A 471 -13.32 -7.93 25.97
C GLN A 471 -13.78 -9.22 26.69
N MET A 472 -14.12 -10.27 25.94
CA MET A 472 -14.58 -11.54 26.50
C MET A 472 -13.58 -12.15 27.47
N LEU A 473 -12.28 -12.13 27.13
CA LEU A 473 -11.20 -12.61 28.03
C LEU A 473 -11.08 -11.75 29.29
N GLY A 474 -11.40 -10.45 29.20
CA GLY A 474 -11.42 -9.53 30.34
C GLY A 474 -12.62 -9.68 31.24
N VAL A 475 -13.72 -10.31 30.78
CA VAL A 475 -14.94 -10.54 31.56
C VAL A 475 -14.90 -11.89 32.24
N THR A 476 -14.50 -12.95 31.49
CA THR A 476 -14.52 -14.32 32.03
C THR A 476 -13.38 -15.19 31.51
N ASP A 477 -12.68 -15.88 32.41
CA ASP A 477 -11.65 -16.85 32.09
C ASP A 477 -12.24 -18.13 31.44
N LYS A 478 -13.51 -18.47 31.74
CA LYS A 478 -14.25 -19.58 31.13
C LYS A 478 -14.27 -19.47 29.59
N PHE A 479 -14.24 -18.25 29.01
CA PHE A 479 -14.23 -18.09 27.56
C PHE A 479 -13.02 -18.78 26.92
N SER A 480 -11.88 -18.80 27.60
CA SER A 480 -10.67 -19.48 27.12
C SER A 480 -10.82 -21.00 26.95
N GLN A 481 -11.84 -21.60 27.56
CA GLN A 481 -12.16 -23.01 27.50
C GLN A 481 -13.21 -23.37 26.45
N THR A 482 -13.74 -22.38 25.72
CA THR A 482 -14.76 -22.60 24.68
C THR A 482 -14.14 -22.97 23.33
N LYS A 483 -14.95 -23.64 22.50
CA LYS A 483 -14.58 -23.92 21.11
C LYS A 483 -14.40 -22.66 20.26
N LEU A 484 -15.15 -21.59 20.54
CA LEU A 484 -15.03 -20.30 19.85
C LEU A 484 -13.64 -19.71 20.07
N TYR A 485 -13.18 -19.64 21.30
CA TYR A 485 -11.83 -19.19 21.63
C TYR A 485 -10.74 -20.08 21.00
N HIS A 486 -10.89 -21.39 21.11
CA HIS A 486 -9.92 -22.32 20.52
C HIS A 486 -9.78 -22.14 19.01
N ASN A 487 -10.89 -21.96 18.29
CA ASN A 487 -10.88 -21.68 16.86
C ASN A 487 -10.19 -20.33 16.56
N PHE A 488 -10.51 -19.29 17.33
CA PHE A 488 -9.89 -17.98 17.20
C PHE A 488 -8.37 -18.06 17.42
N LYS A 489 -7.93 -18.65 18.53
CA LYS A 489 -6.51 -18.86 18.85
C LYS A 489 -5.78 -19.62 17.74
N THR A 490 -6.42 -20.65 17.19
CA THR A 490 -5.87 -21.42 16.07
C THR A 490 -5.70 -20.57 14.81
N ASP A 491 -6.68 -19.71 14.51
CA ASP A 491 -6.61 -18.82 13.33
C ASP A 491 -5.52 -17.75 13.51
N VAL A 492 -5.42 -17.14 14.69
CA VAL A 492 -4.33 -16.19 15.03
C VAL A 492 -2.97 -16.87 14.88
N SER A 493 -2.79 -18.07 15.46
CA SER A 493 -1.54 -18.83 15.37
C SER A 493 -1.16 -19.17 13.94
N LYS A 494 -2.13 -19.59 13.13
CA LYS A 494 -1.92 -19.87 11.70
C LYS A 494 -1.55 -18.59 10.92
N SER A 495 -2.21 -17.48 11.24
CA SER A 495 -1.91 -16.19 10.62
C SER A 495 -0.50 -15.73 10.96
N PHE A 496 -0.12 -15.78 12.23
CA PHE A 496 1.23 -15.42 12.68
C PHE A 496 2.31 -16.31 12.01
N LYS A 497 2.12 -17.63 12.01
CA LYS A 497 3.03 -18.56 11.30
C LYS A 497 3.13 -18.27 9.80
N LYS A 498 2.02 -17.86 9.19
CA LYS A 498 2.01 -17.46 7.75
C LYS A 498 2.80 -16.18 7.51
N GLU A 499 2.76 -15.21 8.42
CA GLU A 499 3.58 -14.00 8.31
C GLU A 499 5.07 -14.32 8.50
N LEU A 500 5.43 -15.18 9.46
CA LEU A 500 6.81 -15.67 9.56
C LEU A 500 7.29 -16.36 8.28
N ALA A 501 6.45 -17.19 7.65
CA ALA A 501 6.78 -17.85 6.38
C ALA A 501 6.99 -16.86 5.20
N ARG A 502 6.55 -15.62 5.35
CA ARG A 502 6.81 -14.52 4.41
C ARG A 502 8.06 -13.72 4.75
N GLY A 503 8.78 -14.13 5.78
CA GLY A 503 9.96 -13.42 6.26
C GLY A 503 9.66 -12.23 7.18
N HIS A 504 8.42 -12.09 7.65
CA HIS A 504 8.04 -11.05 8.61
C HIS A 504 8.46 -11.47 10.02
N ILE A 505 9.76 -11.39 10.27
CA ILE A 505 10.37 -11.69 11.58
C ILE A 505 10.60 -10.36 12.29
N LEU A 506 10.25 -10.29 13.57
CA LEU A 506 10.51 -9.13 14.41
C LEU A 506 11.95 -9.13 14.90
N VAL A 507 12.61 -8.00 14.75
CA VAL A 507 13.94 -7.72 15.28
C VAL A 507 13.96 -6.35 15.94
N GLU A 508 14.91 -6.08 16.83
CA GLU A 508 15.14 -4.74 17.34
C GLU A 508 15.49 -3.79 16.19
N GLY A 509 14.79 -2.66 16.15
CA GLY A 509 14.94 -1.71 15.07
C GLY A 509 13.69 -0.91 14.76
N ASN A 510 13.77 -0.07 13.73
CA ASN A 510 12.66 0.76 13.28
C ASN A 510 12.67 1.01 11.76
N TYR A 511 11.68 1.75 11.28
CA TYR A 511 11.71 2.41 9.98
C TYR A 511 11.98 3.90 10.19
N SER A 512 13.18 4.36 9.83
CA SER A 512 13.58 5.75 9.99
C SER A 512 13.47 6.52 8.68
N THR A 513 12.97 7.78 8.78
CA THR A 513 12.95 8.72 7.66
C THR A 513 14.35 9.27 7.41
N LEU A 514 14.78 9.31 6.15
CA LEU A 514 16.08 9.78 5.73
C LEU A 514 16.17 11.31 5.80
N LEU A 515 17.23 11.80 6.45
CA LEU A 515 17.62 13.21 6.48
C LEU A 515 19.08 13.32 6.03
N GLY A 516 19.31 14.04 4.93
CA GLY A 516 20.63 14.20 4.32
C GLY A 516 21.36 15.42 4.84
N ASN A 517 22.53 15.24 5.42
CA ASN A 517 23.50 16.31 5.72
C ASN A 517 22.85 17.63 6.23
N PRO A 518 22.10 17.63 7.35
CA PRO A 518 21.34 18.80 7.78
C PRO A 518 22.19 19.97 8.26
N ILE A 519 23.32 19.69 8.88
CA ILE A 519 24.24 20.73 9.40
C ILE A 519 24.92 21.46 8.26
N GLU A 520 25.31 20.72 7.23
CA GLU A 520 25.86 21.27 5.99
C GLU A 520 24.86 22.20 5.30
N MET A 521 23.54 21.88 5.36
CA MET A 521 22.48 22.73 4.84
C MET A 521 22.35 24.04 5.61
N LEU A 522 22.52 24.00 6.95
CA LEU A 522 22.56 25.22 7.79
C LEU A 522 23.77 26.08 7.48
N TYR A 523 24.97 25.49 7.37
CA TYR A 523 26.18 26.25 7.00
C TYR A 523 26.11 26.80 5.57
N SER A 524 25.47 26.09 4.64
CA SER A 524 25.21 26.59 3.29
C SER A 524 24.32 27.84 3.31
N ALA A 525 23.33 27.89 4.20
CA ALA A 525 22.42 29.04 4.35
C ALA A 525 23.13 30.34 4.76
N ILE A 526 24.31 30.23 5.41
CA ILE A 526 25.13 31.40 5.81
C ILE A 526 26.43 31.52 5.00
N GLY A 527 26.55 30.77 3.89
CA GLY A 527 27.71 30.79 3.00
C GLY A 527 29.01 30.25 3.60
N GLN A 528 28.93 29.42 4.63
CA GLN A 528 30.06 28.84 5.34
C GLN A 528 30.25 27.34 5.14
N PHE A 529 29.49 26.71 4.26
CA PHE A 529 29.66 25.30 3.93
C PHE A 529 30.93 25.09 3.12
N ASP A 530 31.82 24.25 3.65
CA ASP A 530 33.16 23.98 3.11
C ASP A 530 33.24 22.79 2.15
N GLY A 531 32.13 22.10 1.91
CA GLY A 531 32.04 20.90 1.08
C GLY A 531 32.35 19.59 1.84
N GLU A 532 32.67 19.65 3.11
CA GLU A 532 33.01 18.50 3.95
C GLU A 532 31.82 18.05 4.78
N SER A 533 31.71 16.73 5.01
CA SER A 533 30.63 16.16 5.81
C SER A 533 30.89 16.30 7.31
N LYS A 534 29.89 16.74 8.06
CA LYS A 534 29.91 16.76 9.53
C LYS A 534 29.51 15.40 10.15
N ILE A 535 28.91 14.51 9.37
CA ILE A 535 28.58 13.13 9.80
C ILE A 535 29.74 12.19 9.49
N GLY A 536 30.38 12.37 8.32
CA GLY A 536 31.49 11.55 7.82
C GLY A 536 31.04 10.29 7.08
N VAL A 537 31.93 9.79 6.23
CA VAL A 537 31.69 8.59 5.39
C VAL A 537 31.50 7.35 6.26
N GLY A 538 30.53 6.52 5.94
CA GLY A 538 30.22 5.28 6.67
C GLY A 538 29.53 5.48 8.01
N ASN A 539 29.16 6.71 8.36
CA ASN A 539 28.48 7.03 9.60
C ASN A 539 27.03 7.47 9.37
N ILE A 540 26.23 7.25 10.41
CA ILE A 540 24.87 7.76 10.53
C ILE A 540 24.67 8.35 11.93
N PHE A 541 23.62 9.16 12.10
CA PHE A 541 23.15 9.58 13.41
C PHE A 541 21.68 9.19 13.56
N CYS A 542 21.37 8.32 14.55
CA CYS A 542 20.01 7.90 14.85
C CYS A 542 19.85 7.70 16.36
N GLN A 543 18.88 8.37 16.96
CA GLN A 543 18.62 8.31 18.41
C GLN A 543 18.01 6.98 18.87
N GLN A 544 17.49 6.15 17.95
CA GLN A 544 16.89 4.85 18.28
C GLN A 544 17.91 3.87 18.87
N PHE A 545 19.16 3.97 18.45
CA PHE A 545 20.22 3.02 18.82
C PHE A 545 21.30 3.71 19.64
N ALA A 546 21.96 2.95 20.49
CA ALA A 546 23.16 3.44 21.16
C ALA A 546 24.23 3.89 20.14
N PHE A 547 24.99 4.90 20.49
CA PHE A 547 26.10 5.35 19.66
C PHE A 547 27.26 4.34 19.68
N ASP A 548 28.13 4.43 18.70
CA ASP A 548 29.26 3.55 18.48
C ASP A 548 28.92 2.09 18.11
N GLN A 549 27.68 1.82 17.73
CA GLN A 549 27.24 0.52 17.21
C GLN A 549 27.20 0.49 15.68
N THR A 550 27.44 -0.69 15.11
CA THR A 550 27.15 -0.96 13.70
C THR A 550 25.65 -1.20 13.52
N ILE A 551 25.07 -0.55 12.55
CA ILE A 551 23.65 -0.65 12.19
C ILE A 551 23.55 -1.14 10.76
N LEU A 552 22.63 -2.09 10.52
CA LEU A 552 22.25 -2.52 9.19
C LEU A 552 21.07 -1.70 8.72
N GLY A 553 21.19 -1.12 7.52
CA GLY A 553 20.13 -0.38 6.83
C GLY A 553 19.71 -1.06 5.54
N SER A 554 18.39 -0.98 5.22
CA SER A 554 17.82 -1.49 3.97
C SER A 554 16.59 -0.70 3.57
N ARG A 555 16.51 -0.30 2.28
CA ARG A 555 15.33 0.40 1.74
C ARG A 555 14.61 -0.49 0.73
N SER A 556 13.28 -0.42 0.72
CA SER A 556 12.45 -1.13 -0.28
C SER A 556 12.21 -0.25 -1.52
N PRO A 557 12.21 -0.84 -2.74
CA PRO A 557 12.38 -2.25 -3.04
C PRO A 557 13.83 -2.70 -2.85
N HIS A 558 14.06 -3.78 -2.10
CA HIS A 558 15.39 -4.33 -1.86
C HIS A 558 15.67 -5.46 -2.87
N VAL A 559 16.70 -5.29 -3.67
CA VAL A 559 16.96 -6.12 -4.86
C VAL A 559 18.20 -6.98 -4.73
N THR A 560 19.31 -6.42 -4.23
CA THR A 560 20.61 -7.11 -4.17
C THR A 560 21.27 -6.99 -2.81
N MET A 561 22.32 -7.80 -2.58
CA MET A 561 23.22 -7.63 -1.44
C MET A 561 23.95 -6.27 -1.48
N GLY A 562 24.22 -5.71 -2.67
CA GLY A 562 24.79 -4.37 -2.84
C GLY A 562 23.90 -3.23 -2.32
N ASN A 563 22.61 -3.49 -2.10
CA ASN A 563 21.67 -2.54 -1.51
C ASN A 563 21.61 -2.58 0.02
N VAL A 564 22.43 -3.39 0.69
CA VAL A 564 22.54 -3.39 2.15
C VAL A 564 23.51 -2.29 2.57
N LEU A 565 23.11 -1.50 3.54
CA LEU A 565 23.96 -0.52 4.22
C LEU A 565 24.47 -1.12 5.54
N LEU A 566 25.76 -1.00 5.79
CA LEU A 566 26.35 -1.11 7.12
C LEU A 566 27.00 0.24 7.45
N ALA A 567 26.53 0.86 8.52
CA ALA A 567 27.03 2.15 8.96
C ALA A 567 27.24 2.16 10.48
N ARG A 568 28.15 3.00 10.96
CA ARG A 568 28.35 3.22 12.39
C ARG A 568 27.42 4.33 12.86
N ASN A 569 26.64 4.07 13.89
CA ASN A 569 25.85 5.10 14.55
C ASN A 569 26.78 5.97 15.40
N THR A 570 26.97 7.22 15.04
CA THR A 570 27.89 8.14 15.72
C THR A 570 27.13 9.29 16.35
N ASP A 571 27.64 9.77 17.49
CA ASP A 571 27.14 10.95 18.13
C ASP A 571 27.57 12.23 17.38
N ASN A 572 26.69 13.23 17.34
CA ASN A 572 26.97 14.51 16.73
C ASN A 572 26.32 15.65 17.52
N GLU A 573 27.15 16.49 18.13
CA GLU A 573 26.70 17.56 19.02
C GLU A 573 25.92 18.64 18.25
N GLU A 574 26.34 19.03 17.05
CA GLU A 574 25.65 20.04 16.24
C GLU A 574 24.24 19.53 15.81
N ILE A 575 24.12 18.26 15.44
CA ILE A 575 22.79 17.68 15.15
C ILE A 575 21.90 17.77 16.38
N ARG A 576 22.39 17.37 17.55
CA ARG A 576 21.63 17.47 18.79
C ARG A 576 21.25 18.89 19.19
N GLN A 577 22.08 19.85 18.84
CA GLN A 577 21.88 21.26 19.19
C GLN A 577 20.87 21.94 18.27
N TYR A 578 20.92 21.64 16.97
CA TYR A 578 20.18 22.40 15.97
C TYR A 578 19.04 21.63 15.30
N VAL A 579 19.07 20.28 15.30
CA VAL A 579 18.05 19.47 14.63
C VAL A 579 17.24 18.70 15.68
N ASN A 580 15.92 18.91 15.70
CA ASN A 580 15.02 18.24 16.63
C ASN A 580 14.62 16.87 16.08
N THR A 581 15.58 15.93 15.99
CA THR A 581 15.31 14.55 15.51
C THR A 581 14.56 13.75 16.56
N THR A 582 13.73 12.83 16.08
CA THR A 582 13.10 11.77 16.88
C THR A 582 13.81 10.44 16.65
N GLN A 583 13.36 9.39 17.32
CA GLN A 583 13.89 8.03 17.12
C GLN A 583 13.61 7.50 15.69
N GLU A 584 12.63 8.05 15.00
CA GLU A 584 12.21 7.66 13.65
C GLU A 584 12.90 8.46 12.54
N ILE A 585 13.94 9.23 12.86
CA ILE A 585 14.75 9.98 11.90
C ILE A 585 16.19 9.51 11.96
N VAL A 586 16.77 9.31 10.79
CA VAL A 586 18.18 9.00 10.64
C VAL A 586 18.86 10.03 9.75
N CYS A 587 19.90 10.67 10.27
CA CYS A 587 20.76 11.51 9.47
C CYS A 587 21.81 10.65 8.78
N ILE A 588 21.95 10.79 7.47
CA ILE A 588 22.92 10.07 6.65
C ILE A 588 23.84 11.03 5.92
N ASN A 589 25.06 10.57 5.64
CA ASN A 589 25.99 11.28 4.79
C ASN A 589 25.83 10.86 3.33
N SER A 590 25.79 11.83 2.42
CA SER A 590 25.79 11.59 0.97
C SER A 590 26.91 12.34 0.25
N ILE A 591 27.87 12.89 1.01
CA ILE A 591 29.08 13.55 0.49
C ILE A 591 30.19 12.50 0.37
N GLY A 592 30.72 12.31 -0.84
CA GLY A 592 31.83 11.38 -1.10
C GLY A 592 31.49 9.90 -0.88
N GLU A 593 30.21 9.54 -0.78
CA GLU A 593 29.74 8.18 -0.50
C GLU A 593 28.53 7.79 -1.37
N ASN A 594 28.58 6.60 -1.96
CA ASN A 594 27.51 6.08 -2.84
C ASN A 594 26.33 5.50 -2.05
N ILE A 595 25.79 6.28 -1.11
CA ILE A 595 24.73 5.82 -0.22
C ILE A 595 23.34 5.82 -0.90
N LEU A 596 23.08 6.78 -1.77
CA LEU A 596 21.76 6.91 -2.39
C LEU A 596 21.44 5.73 -3.32
N PHE A 597 22.39 5.32 -4.18
CA PHE A 597 22.20 4.11 -4.98
C PHE A 597 22.24 2.83 -4.14
N ARG A 598 23.08 2.78 -3.08
CA ARG A 598 23.05 1.66 -2.13
C ARG A 598 21.66 1.51 -1.49
N LEU A 599 20.96 2.58 -1.24
CA LEU A 599 19.57 2.58 -0.76
C LEU A 599 18.54 2.57 -1.91
N SER A 600 18.87 1.87 -3.01
CA SER A 600 17.96 1.67 -4.16
C SER A 600 17.41 2.99 -4.72
N GLY A 601 18.27 3.97 -4.98
CA GLY A 601 17.91 5.27 -5.52
C GLY A 601 17.09 6.11 -4.54
N ALA A 602 17.51 6.19 -3.29
CA ALA A 602 16.85 7.00 -2.26
C ALA A 602 16.96 8.50 -2.55
N ASP A 603 15.96 9.25 -2.12
CA ASP A 603 15.97 10.70 -2.01
C ASP A 603 15.50 11.13 -0.60
N PHE A 604 15.52 12.44 -0.33
CA PHE A 604 15.16 12.99 0.99
C PHE A 604 13.73 13.55 1.03
N ASP A 605 12.88 13.15 0.10
CA ASP A 605 11.50 13.62 0.00
C ASP A 605 10.50 12.83 0.86
N SER A 606 10.98 12.25 1.95
CA SER A 606 10.31 11.35 2.92
C SER A 606 10.53 9.85 2.68
N ASP A 607 11.60 9.48 2.02
CA ASP A 607 12.02 8.09 1.96
C ASP A 607 12.40 7.56 3.34
N THR A 608 12.13 6.28 3.56
CA THR A 608 12.41 5.59 4.82
C THR A 608 13.24 4.35 4.57
N MET A 609 14.10 4.02 5.52
CA MET A 609 14.81 2.74 5.54
C MET A 609 14.56 1.98 6.84
N LEU A 610 14.57 0.67 6.73
CA LEU A 610 14.64 -0.23 7.86
C LEU A 610 16.05 -0.15 8.45
N LEU A 611 16.11 0.03 9.76
CA LEU A 611 17.33 -0.01 10.55
C LEU A 611 17.24 -1.10 11.60
N THR A 612 18.35 -1.84 11.82
CA THR A 612 18.42 -2.84 12.88
C THR A 612 19.87 -3.02 13.38
N ASN A 613 20.01 -3.24 14.67
CA ASN A 613 21.26 -3.63 15.32
C ASN A 613 21.38 -5.16 15.51
N ASN A 614 20.50 -5.95 14.88
CA ASN A 614 20.50 -7.41 15.04
C ASN A 614 21.82 -8.02 14.60
N ALA A 615 22.56 -8.61 15.55
CA ALA A 615 23.91 -9.11 15.34
C ALA A 615 24.00 -10.24 14.29
N ILE A 616 22.93 -11.05 14.12
CA ILE A 616 22.91 -12.13 13.12
C ILE A 616 22.88 -11.56 11.72
N LEU A 617 22.02 -10.56 11.50
CA LEU A 617 21.89 -9.89 10.20
C LEU A 617 23.13 -9.08 9.86
N ILE A 618 23.69 -8.37 10.84
CA ILE A 618 24.95 -7.60 10.68
C ILE A 618 26.09 -8.52 10.26
N ARG A 619 26.34 -9.61 11.01
CA ARG A 619 27.41 -10.57 10.64
C ARG A 619 27.21 -11.18 9.25
N ALA A 620 25.96 -11.45 8.87
CA ALA A 620 25.65 -11.96 7.51
C ALA A 620 26.00 -10.92 6.44
N ALA A 621 25.71 -9.65 6.69
CA ALA A 621 26.06 -8.56 5.79
C ALA A 621 27.57 -8.34 5.72
N GLU A 622 28.27 -8.28 6.86
CA GLU A 622 29.73 -8.09 6.94
C GLU A 622 30.52 -9.12 6.12
N ARG A 623 30.09 -10.39 6.15
CA ARG A 623 30.76 -11.47 5.38
C ARG A 623 30.87 -11.17 3.88
N ASN A 624 29.95 -10.38 3.35
CA ASN A 624 29.82 -10.17 1.90
C ASN A 624 29.82 -8.69 1.48
N TYR A 625 29.95 -7.75 2.41
CA TYR A 625 29.74 -6.32 2.18
C TYR A 625 30.57 -5.73 1.03
N HIS A 626 31.84 -6.09 0.93
CA HIS A 626 32.75 -5.60 -0.10
C HIS A 626 32.76 -6.47 -1.37
N LYS A 627 32.13 -7.63 -1.33
CA LYS A 627 32.08 -8.56 -2.47
C LYS A 627 31.03 -8.14 -3.49
N PHE A 628 29.90 -7.63 -3.02
CA PHE A 628 28.78 -7.24 -3.85
C PHE A 628 28.76 -5.72 -4.03
N LEU A 629 29.15 -5.28 -5.23
CA LEU A 629 29.22 -3.86 -5.57
C LEU A 629 27.83 -3.23 -5.67
N VAL A 630 27.74 -1.92 -5.42
CA VAL A 630 26.49 -1.16 -5.44
C VAL A 630 25.94 -1.07 -6.87
N PRO A 631 24.66 -1.44 -7.13
CA PRO A 631 24.00 -1.15 -8.39
C PRO A 631 23.91 0.35 -8.62
N THR A 632 24.39 0.83 -9.73
CA THR A 632 24.44 2.27 -10.02
C THR A 632 23.92 2.54 -11.43
N SER A 633 22.93 3.43 -11.54
CA SER A 633 22.35 3.82 -12.81
C SER A 633 23.20 4.87 -13.51
N MET A 634 23.57 4.57 -14.76
CA MET A 634 24.15 5.51 -15.70
C MET A 634 23.20 5.71 -16.89
N VAL A 635 21.90 5.54 -16.64
CA VAL A 635 20.84 5.65 -17.66
C VAL A 635 20.18 7.01 -17.51
N ASP A 636 20.33 7.84 -18.51
CA ASP A 636 19.68 9.14 -18.57
C ASP A 636 18.22 9.02 -19.03
N ALA A 637 17.38 9.90 -18.50
CA ALA A 637 16.03 10.08 -19.00
C ALA A 637 16.08 10.61 -20.45
N LYS A 638 15.28 10.02 -21.33
CA LYS A 638 15.16 10.50 -22.70
C LYS A 638 14.21 11.69 -22.76
N LYS A 639 14.67 12.80 -23.33
CA LYS A 639 13.81 13.95 -23.61
C LYS A 639 12.90 13.56 -24.79
N ILE A 640 11.64 13.23 -24.49
CA ILE A 640 10.62 12.98 -25.48
C ILE A 640 9.85 14.26 -25.69
N VAL A 641 9.78 14.73 -26.95
CA VAL A 641 9.00 15.91 -27.29
C VAL A 641 7.53 15.58 -27.16
N ARG A 642 6.83 16.28 -26.29
CA ARG A 642 5.39 16.21 -26.10
C ARG A 642 4.78 17.59 -26.11
N HIS A 643 3.53 17.63 -26.55
CA HIS A 643 2.76 18.85 -26.59
C HIS A 643 1.63 18.78 -25.55
N TYR A 644 1.26 19.94 -25.03
CA TYR A 644 0.12 20.05 -24.13
C TYR A 644 -1.18 19.86 -24.92
N THR A 645 -1.49 18.58 -25.20
CA THR A 645 -2.70 18.14 -25.90
C THR A 645 -3.35 16.96 -25.19
N LYS A 646 -4.65 16.79 -25.35
CA LYS A 646 -5.37 15.63 -24.81
C LYS A 646 -4.85 14.30 -25.36
N SER A 647 -4.36 14.28 -26.59
CA SER A 647 -3.78 13.10 -27.22
C SER A 647 -2.48 12.70 -26.56
N ASP A 648 -1.55 13.66 -26.33
CA ASP A 648 -0.28 13.38 -25.67
C ASP A 648 -0.47 13.01 -24.19
N GLN A 649 -1.44 13.65 -23.51
CA GLN A 649 -1.83 13.26 -22.16
C GLN A 649 -2.34 11.81 -22.10
N SER A 650 -3.16 11.40 -23.07
CA SER A 650 -3.65 10.03 -23.18
C SER A 650 -2.52 9.04 -23.43
N ASP A 651 -1.63 9.33 -24.39
CA ASP A 651 -0.48 8.47 -24.71
C ASP A 651 0.48 8.32 -23.51
N LEU A 652 0.78 9.43 -22.83
CA LEU A 652 1.59 9.42 -21.61
C LEU A 652 0.97 8.51 -20.54
N ASP A 653 -0.33 8.66 -20.27
CA ASP A 653 -1.02 7.90 -19.24
C ASP A 653 -1.19 6.41 -19.61
N ILE A 654 -1.28 6.07 -20.90
CA ILE A 654 -1.25 4.68 -21.38
C ILE A 654 0.12 4.06 -21.08
N LYS A 655 1.20 4.74 -21.41
CA LYS A 655 2.57 4.25 -21.16
C LYS A 655 2.88 4.09 -19.69
N THR A 656 2.45 5.03 -18.85
CA THR A 656 2.69 4.98 -17.40
C THR A 656 1.79 3.99 -16.67
N SER A 657 0.68 3.56 -17.26
CA SER A 657 -0.23 2.58 -16.64
C SER A 657 0.30 1.13 -16.68
N VAL A 658 1.40 0.89 -17.37
CA VAL A 658 2.08 -0.42 -17.38
C VAL A 658 3.10 -0.45 -16.25
N ASN A 659 2.70 -0.92 -15.07
CA ASN A 659 3.60 -1.02 -13.91
C ASN A 659 4.22 -2.42 -13.85
N LYS A 660 5.55 -2.48 -13.92
CA LYS A 660 6.34 -3.71 -13.88
C LYS A 660 7.21 -3.86 -12.64
N ILE A 661 7.17 -2.94 -11.68
CA ILE A 661 7.99 -2.97 -10.47
C ILE A 661 7.89 -4.33 -9.77
N GLY A 662 6.67 -4.83 -9.55
CA GLY A 662 6.46 -6.12 -8.89
C GLY A 662 7.06 -7.32 -9.67
N GLU A 663 7.00 -7.30 -11.01
CA GLU A 663 7.60 -8.35 -11.84
C GLU A 663 9.13 -8.29 -11.81
N ILE A 664 9.71 -7.09 -11.83
CA ILE A 664 11.15 -6.87 -11.75
C ILE A 664 11.69 -7.38 -10.41
N VAL A 665 11.07 -6.96 -9.31
CA VAL A 665 11.47 -7.38 -7.96
C VAL A 665 11.30 -8.89 -7.77
N ASN A 666 10.22 -9.49 -8.27
CA ASN A 666 10.04 -10.95 -8.20
C ASN A 666 11.12 -11.70 -8.99
N LEU A 667 11.46 -11.22 -10.19
CA LEU A 667 12.54 -11.80 -10.97
C LEU A 667 13.88 -11.69 -10.26
N SER A 668 14.18 -10.53 -9.64
CA SER A 668 15.42 -10.37 -8.87
C SER A 668 15.51 -11.36 -7.70
N GLN A 669 14.38 -11.62 -7.01
CA GLN A 669 14.37 -12.59 -5.92
C GLN A 669 14.55 -14.04 -6.40
N GLU A 670 14.04 -14.38 -7.58
CA GLU A 670 14.29 -15.67 -8.23
C GLU A 670 15.80 -15.82 -8.57
N LEU A 671 16.40 -14.79 -9.14
CA LEU A 671 17.82 -14.80 -9.49
C LEU A 671 18.74 -14.78 -8.25
N ASN A 672 18.39 -14.04 -7.19
CA ASN A 672 19.11 -14.11 -5.91
C ASN A 672 19.07 -15.52 -5.32
N THR A 673 17.93 -16.21 -5.40
CA THR A 673 17.83 -17.60 -4.95
C THR A 673 18.78 -18.50 -5.74
N LYS A 674 18.85 -18.35 -7.06
CA LYS A 674 19.77 -19.10 -7.92
C LYS A 674 21.24 -18.81 -7.57
N LEU A 675 21.58 -17.55 -7.36
CA LEU A 675 22.94 -17.11 -6.97
C LEU A 675 23.36 -17.74 -5.64
N TRP A 676 22.53 -17.58 -4.60
CA TRP A 676 22.85 -18.10 -3.28
C TRP A 676 22.82 -19.62 -3.19
N ASP A 677 21.93 -20.30 -3.92
CA ASP A 677 21.90 -21.76 -4.00
C ASP A 677 23.23 -22.30 -4.52
N ALA A 678 23.78 -21.68 -5.57
CA ALA A 678 25.09 -22.04 -6.13
C ALA A 678 26.23 -21.76 -5.16
N LEU A 679 26.30 -20.54 -4.59
CA LEU A 679 27.37 -20.14 -3.67
C LEU A 679 27.36 -20.97 -2.38
N ASN A 680 26.18 -21.25 -1.81
CA ASN A 680 26.05 -22.09 -0.63
C ASN A 680 26.30 -23.59 -0.92
N SER A 681 26.25 -23.98 -2.19
CA SER A 681 26.63 -25.33 -2.67
C SER A 681 28.12 -25.42 -3.04
N GLY A 682 28.91 -24.36 -2.82
CA GLY A 682 30.39 -24.35 -2.97
C GLY A 682 30.88 -23.77 -4.29
N ALA A 683 30.04 -23.16 -5.13
CA ALA A 683 30.47 -22.47 -6.34
C ALA A 683 31.28 -21.19 -6.01
N ASP A 684 32.23 -20.85 -6.86
CA ASP A 684 32.98 -19.59 -6.73
C ASP A 684 32.15 -18.41 -7.26
N PHE A 685 32.26 -17.26 -6.61
CA PHE A 685 31.54 -16.07 -7.01
C PHE A 685 31.90 -15.58 -8.41
N SER A 686 33.15 -15.76 -8.83
CA SER A 686 33.61 -15.35 -10.17
C SER A 686 32.83 -16.04 -11.30
N GLU A 687 32.31 -17.24 -11.07
CA GLU A 687 31.46 -17.94 -12.04
C GLU A 687 30.06 -17.34 -12.16
N TYR A 688 29.64 -16.56 -11.15
CA TYR A 688 28.31 -15.98 -11.03
C TYR A 688 28.32 -14.44 -11.04
N GLU A 689 29.45 -13.79 -11.29
CA GLU A 689 29.57 -12.33 -11.33
C GLU A 689 28.66 -11.73 -12.41
N GLU A 690 28.54 -12.37 -13.58
CA GLU A 690 27.60 -11.96 -14.62
C GLU A 690 26.14 -12.00 -14.14
N LEU A 691 25.74 -13.07 -13.46
CA LEU A 691 24.40 -13.18 -12.87
C LEU A 691 24.16 -12.06 -11.84
N TYR A 692 25.16 -11.77 -11.01
CA TYR A 692 25.04 -10.68 -10.06
C TYR A 692 24.89 -9.32 -10.76
N CYS A 693 25.64 -9.06 -11.82
CA CYS A 693 25.52 -7.83 -12.61
C CYS A 693 24.11 -7.68 -13.22
N GLU A 694 23.49 -8.77 -13.64
CA GLU A 694 22.12 -8.74 -14.18
C GLU A 694 21.04 -8.63 -13.07
N ILE A 695 21.31 -9.12 -11.85
CA ILE A 695 20.47 -8.79 -10.68
C ILE A 695 20.59 -7.30 -10.36
N ALA A 696 21.81 -6.74 -10.37
CA ALA A 696 22.06 -5.30 -10.19
C ALA A 696 21.35 -4.46 -11.27
N GLN A 697 21.30 -4.96 -12.52
CA GLN A 697 20.52 -4.33 -13.59
C GLN A 697 19.02 -4.24 -13.26
N LEU A 698 18.47 -5.25 -12.59
CA LEU A 698 17.07 -5.24 -12.17
C LEU A 698 16.80 -4.19 -11.09
N ASP A 699 17.78 -3.85 -10.24
CA ASP A 699 17.64 -2.72 -9.31
C ASP A 699 17.49 -1.40 -10.07
N VAL A 700 18.37 -1.14 -11.03
CA VAL A 700 18.29 0.05 -11.88
C VAL A 700 16.98 0.07 -12.68
N LEU A 701 16.57 -1.06 -13.25
CA LEU A 701 15.29 -1.18 -13.98
C LEU A 701 14.09 -0.90 -13.07
N SER A 702 14.15 -1.31 -11.79
CA SER A 702 13.12 -1.01 -10.79
C SER A 702 13.00 0.50 -10.56
N ASN A 703 14.11 1.20 -10.44
CA ASN A 703 14.15 2.66 -10.25
C ASN A 703 13.64 3.40 -11.50
N ILE A 704 14.00 2.93 -12.70
CA ILE A 704 13.44 3.45 -13.96
C ILE A 704 11.91 3.30 -13.97
N GLU A 705 11.37 2.14 -13.58
CA GLU A 705 9.91 1.92 -13.51
C GLU A 705 9.22 2.81 -12.46
N ILE A 706 9.86 3.09 -11.34
CA ILE A 706 9.36 4.01 -10.33
C ILE A 706 9.27 5.43 -10.92
N ASP A 707 10.26 5.85 -11.68
CA ASP A 707 10.35 7.20 -12.23
C ASP A 707 9.55 7.42 -13.52
N LYS A 708 9.10 6.37 -14.21
CA LYS A 708 8.31 6.48 -15.46
C LYS A 708 7.08 7.39 -15.37
N ALA A 709 6.53 7.59 -14.18
CA ALA A 709 5.40 8.51 -13.97
C ALA A 709 5.79 9.99 -14.06
N LYS A 710 7.08 10.30 -13.94
CA LYS A 710 7.65 11.67 -13.91
C LYS A 710 8.62 11.93 -15.06
N ARG A 711 9.24 10.88 -15.60
CA ARG A 711 10.30 10.94 -16.64
C ARG A 711 10.09 9.80 -17.64
N GLU A 712 10.48 10.01 -18.87
CA GLU A 712 10.44 8.96 -19.90
C GLU A 712 11.85 8.43 -20.19
N TYR A 713 11.97 7.12 -20.37
CA TYR A 713 13.24 6.43 -20.63
C TYR A 713 13.16 5.61 -21.92
N ALA A 714 14.29 5.43 -22.59
CA ALA A 714 14.38 4.60 -23.82
C ALA A 714 14.54 3.10 -23.52
N VAL A 715 13.98 2.64 -22.39
CA VAL A 715 14.10 1.26 -21.93
C VAL A 715 12.74 0.57 -22.00
N ASP A 716 12.70 -0.59 -22.66
CA ASP A 716 11.53 -1.48 -22.65
C ASP A 716 11.65 -2.52 -21.53
N SER A 717 11.08 -2.20 -20.37
CA SER A 717 11.11 -3.07 -19.18
C SER A 717 10.46 -4.44 -19.42
N VAL A 718 9.46 -4.53 -20.31
CA VAL A 718 8.82 -5.83 -20.64
C VAL A 718 9.76 -6.72 -21.43
N ALA A 719 10.48 -6.14 -22.39
CA ALA A 719 11.48 -6.85 -23.18
C ALA A 719 12.67 -7.31 -22.30
N GLU A 720 13.18 -6.42 -21.43
CA GLU A 720 14.24 -6.75 -20.48
C GLU A 720 13.87 -7.91 -19.54
N ILE A 721 12.70 -7.85 -18.92
CA ILE A 721 12.20 -8.94 -18.07
C ILE A 721 12.12 -10.27 -18.85
N LYS A 722 11.61 -10.24 -20.08
CA LYS A 722 11.50 -11.44 -20.91
C LYS A 722 12.89 -12.02 -21.26
N ARG A 723 13.85 -11.14 -21.60
CA ARG A 723 15.23 -11.53 -21.94
C ARG A 723 15.89 -12.25 -20.76
N LEU A 724 15.89 -11.62 -19.58
CA LEU A 724 16.52 -12.17 -18.37
C LEU A 724 15.82 -13.45 -17.91
N ARG A 725 14.49 -13.48 -17.95
CA ARG A 725 13.73 -14.67 -17.59
C ARG A 725 14.07 -15.84 -18.50
N LYS A 726 14.15 -15.64 -19.82
CA LYS A 726 14.52 -16.67 -20.78
C LYS A 726 15.95 -17.19 -20.57
N LYS A 727 16.88 -16.29 -20.20
CA LYS A 727 18.29 -16.64 -19.96
C LYS A 727 18.48 -17.49 -18.70
N TYR A 728 17.72 -17.22 -17.63
CA TYR A 728 17.95 -17.80 -16.30
C TYR A 728 16.83 -18.72 -15.79
N GLU A 729 15.85 -19.03 -16.64
CA GLU A 729 14.74 -19.90 -16.26
C GLU A 729 15.24 -21.25 -15.72
N ILE A 730 14.81 -21.59 -14.51
CA ILE A 730 15.14 -22.89 -13.91
C ILE A 730 14.07 -23.90 -14.38
N ARG A 731 14.50 -25.00 -14.95
CA ARG A 731 13.62 -26.11 -15.39
C ARG A 731 13.97 -27.39 -14.64
N ASP A 732 12.96 -28.22 -14.37
CA ASP A 732 13.16 -29.57 -13.86
C ASP A 732 13.55 -30.56 -15.00
N ASP A 733 13.78 -31.80 -14.64
CA ASP A 733 14.15 -32.87 -15.56
C ASP A 733 13.07 -33.13 -16.64
N ASP A 734 11.81 -32.76 -16.35
CA ASP A 734 10.69 -32.83 -17.31
C ASP A 734 10.58 -31.58 -18.18
N GLY A 735 11.51 -30.61 -18.06
CA GLY A 735 11.51 -29.34 -18.78
C GLY A 735 10.49 -28.32 -18.28
N ARG A 736 9.84 -28.54 -17.12
CA ARG A 736 8.88 -27.61 -16.52
C ARG A 736 9.59 -26.54 -15.70
N GLN A 737 9.09 -25.32 -15.76
CA GLN A 737 9.63 -24.24 -14.96
C GLN A 737 9.48 -24.53 -13.46
N VAL A 738 10.59 -24.38 -12.74
CA VAL A 738 10.67 -24.56 -11.29
C VAL A 738 10.84 -23.20 -10.62
N LYS A 739 10.25 -23.04 -9.44
CA LYS A 739 10.28 -21.79 -8.69
C LYS A 739 10.77 -22.01 -7.27
N PRO A 740 11.36 -20.98 -6.63
CA PRO A 740 11.69 -21.06 -5.22
C PRO A 740 10.46 -21.41 -4.38
N ASN A 741 10.63 -22.34 -3.43
CA ASN A 741 9.54 -22.84 -2.60
C ASN A 741 8.79 -21.73 -1.84
N PHE A 742 9.52 -20.74 -1.33
CA PHE A 742 8.92 -19.66 -0.56
C PHE A 742 7.95 -18.78 -1.37
N PHE A 743 8.04 -18.76 -2.70
CA PHE A 743 7.10 -18.04 -3.57
C PHE A 743 5.65 -18.51 -3.36
N GLY A 744 5.46 -19.79 -3.06
CA GLY A 744 4.15 -20.33 -2.71
C GLY A 744 3.58 -19.79 -1.39
N LYS A 745 4.40 -19.16 -0.54
CA LYS A 745 3.99 -18.57 0.74
C LYS A 745 3.68 -17.08 0.62
N ILE A 746 4.23 -16.38 -0.39
CA ILE A 746 4.06 -14.95 -0.58
C ILE A 746 2.84 -14.71 -1.47
N ALA A 747 1.77 -14.13 -0.91
CA ALA A 747 0.47 -14.00 -1.57
C ALA A 747 0.53 -13.26 -2.93
N ARG A 748 1.39 -12.25 -3.06
CA ARG A 748 1.55 -11.48 -4.32
C ARG A 748 2.23 -12.28 -5.43
N MET A 749 2.97 -13.32 -5.09
CA MET A 749 3.65 -14.17 -6.06
C MET A 749 2.79 -15.34 -6.55
N LYS A 750 1.74 -15.73 -5.80
CA LYS A 750 0.84 -16.81 -6.22
C LYS A 750 0.21 -16.55 -7.60
N GLY A 751 -0.38 -15.37 -7.81
CA GLY A 751 -1.02 -15.03 -9.07
C GLY A 751 -0.04 -14.86 -10.25
N TYR A 752 1.21 -14.53 -9.96
CA TYR A 752 2.25 -14.37 -10.98
C TYR A 752 2.61 -15.67 -11.69
N TYR A 753 2.44 -16.80 -10.98
CA TYR A 753 2.86 -18.12 -11.47
C TYR A 753 1.72 -19.14 -11.62
N ASP A 754 0.47 -18.74 -11.45
CA ASP A 754 -0.67 -19.67 -11.56
C ASP A 754 -0.80 -20.34 -12.93
N SER A 755 -0.23 -19.74 -13.98
CA SER A 755 -0.23 -20.28 -15.35
C SER A 755 0.80 -21.40 -15.59
N VAL A 756 1.75 -21.62 -14.66
CA VAL A 756 2.92 -22.51 -14.88
C VAL A 756 2.89 -23.80 -14.02
N GLY A 757 1.82 -24.00 -13.25
CA GLY A 757 1.71 -25.14 -12.33
C GLY A 757 2.44 -24.92 -11.00
N LYS A 758 2.16 -25.79 -10.02
CA LYS A 758 2.67 -25.65 -8.64
C LYS A 758 4.02 -26.37 -8.45
N ASN A 759 4.95 -26.18 -9.36
CA ASN A 759 6.26 -26.81 -9.25
C ASN A 759 7.23 -25.94 -8.45
N TYR A 760 7.26 -26.15 -7.14
CA TYR A 760 8.12 -25.43 -6.20
C TYR A 760 9.24 -26.33 -5.70
N ARG A 761 10.46 -25.79 -5.69
CA ARG A 761 11.64 -26.51 -5.21
C ARG A 761 12.29 -25.78 -4.04
N PHE A 762 12.77 -26.55 -3.07
CA PHE A 762 13.67 -26.05 -2.03
C PHE A 762 15.08 -25.85 -2.59
N HIS A 763 15.69 -24.74 -2.18
CA HIS A 763 17.06 -24.35 -2.51
C HIS A 763 17.87 -24.21 -1.23
N ASN A 764 19.18 -24.17 -1.36
CA ASN A 764 20.10 -23.97 -0.24
C ASN A 764 20.21 -22.47 0.09
N THR A 765 19.11 -21.85 0.53
CA THR A 765 19.00 -20.39 0.72
C THR A 765 18.27 -20.03 2.02
N THR A 766 18.48 -18.81 2.49
CA THR A 766 17.92 -18.28 3.75
C THR A 766 16.41 -18.48 3.86
N MET A 767 15.66 -18.21 2.78
CA MET A 767 14.20 -18.32 2.82
C MET A 767 13.72 -19.78 2.89
N ASP A 768 14.47 -20.70 2.33
CA ASP A 768 14.15 -22.13 2.42
C ASP A 768 14.58 -22.70 3.78
N PHE A 769 15.67 -22.21 4.35
CA PHE A 769 16.05 -22.52 5.75
C PHE A 769 14.95 -22.06 6.71
N LEU A 770 14.38 -20.88 6.51
CA LEU A 770 13.23 -20.40 7.28
C LEU A 770 12.02 -21.36 7.15
N GLN A 771 11.73 -21.84 5.94
CA GLN A 771 10.64 -22.82 5.77
C GLN A 771 10.93 -24.13 6.50
N HIS A 772 12.19 -24.60 6.54
CA HIS A 772 12.58 -25.79 7.31
C HIS A 772 12.36 -25.58 8.81
N SER A 773 12.80 -24.46 9.37
CA SER A 773 12.59 -24.12 10.79
C SER A 773 11.11 -24.08 11.14
N LEU A 774 10.28 -23.44 10.29
CA LEU A 774 8.84 -23.35 10.50
C LEU A 774 8.12 -24.71 10.32
N ASN A 775 8.60 -25.57 9.43
CA ASN A 775 8.01 -26.90 9.24
C ASN A 775 8.35 -27.86 10.39
N SER A 776 9.53 -27.72 11.01
CA SER A 776 9.92 -28.47 12.19
C SER A 776 9.14 -28.08 13.44
N TYR A 777 8.60 -26.85 13.48
CA TYR A 777 7.77 -26.37 14.59
C TYR A 777 6.40 -27.07 14.57
N ARG A 778 6.20 -28.00 15.49
CA ARG A 778 4.93 -28.70 15.67
C ARG A 778 4.06 -27.96 16.69
N THR A 779 2.88 -27.57 16.27
CA THR A 779 1.82 -27.09 17.16
C THR A 779 1.19 -28.30 17.86
N SER A 780 1.46 -28.46 19.14
CA SER A 780 0.73 -29.44 19.97
C SER A 780 -0.62 -28.83 20.32
N TYR A 781 -1.68 -29.29 19.67
CA TYR A 781 -3.04 -29.01 20.13
C TYR A 781 -3.43 -30.14 21.09
N ALA A 782 -3.30 -29.91 22.39
CA ALA A 782 -3.90 -30.81 23.36
C ALA A 782 -5.42 -30.86 23.11
N TYR A 783 -5.97 -32.03 22.93
CA TYR A 783 -7.41 -32.23 22.85
C TYR A 783 -7.98 -31.92 24.23
N THR A 784 -8.62 -30.77 24.37
CA THR A 784 -9.32 -30.38 25.60
C THR A 784 -10.81 -30.52 25.36
N SER A 785 -11.53 -31.03 26.33
CA SER A 785 -12.99 -30.95 26.34
C SER A 785 -13.39 -29.49 26.44
N PHE A 786 -14.19 -29.01 25.48
CA PHE A 786 -14.69 -27.64 25.50
C PHE A 786 -15.92 -27.54 26.38
N ILE A 787 -16.01 -26.47 27.17
CA ILE A 787 -17.26 -26.12 27.81
C ILE A 787 -18.21 -25.47 26.80
N PRO A 788 -19.53 -25.72 26.91
CA PRO A 788 -20.51 -25.08 26.07
C PRO A 788 -20.59 -23.58 26.39
N PHE A 789 -20.87 -22.77 25.38
CA PHE A 789 -20.97 -21.29 25.53
C PHE A 789 -22.07 -20.91 26.57
N SER A 790 -23.09 -21.73 26.71
CA SER A 790 -24.15 -21.53 27.72
C SER A 790 -23.64 -21.51 29.17
N GLU A 791 -22.47 -22.08 29.47
CA GLU A 791 -21.86 -22.02 30.81
C GLU A 791 -21.20 -20.67 31.13
N LEU A 792 -21.11 -19.77 30.11
CA LEU A 792 -20.63 -18.43 30.31
C LEU A 792 -21.79 -17.45 30.67
N LEU A 793 -23.02 -17.87 30.50
CA LEU A 793 -24.17 -17.02 30.68
C LEU A 793 -24.58 -16.97 32.16
N VAL A 794 -25.09 -15.83 32.59
CA VAL A 794 -25.72 -15.69 33.92
C VAL A 794 -26.84 -16.68 34.09
N ASN A 795 -26.84 -17.42 35.16
CA ASN A 795 -27.87 -18.40 35.45
C ASN A 795 -29.09 -17.73 36.09
N ASP A 796 -30.00 -17.21 35.22
CA ASP A 796 -31.22 -16.55 35.64
C ASP A 796 -32.46 -17.16 34.95
N ALA A 797 -33.24 -17.89 35.72
CA ALA A 797 -34.49 -18.51 35.25
C ALA A 797 -35.50 -17.48 34.73
N TYR A 798 -35.44 -16.21 35.18
CA TYR A 798 -36.30 -15.14 34.71
C TYR A 798 -36.00 -14.81 33.25
N LEU A 799 -34.72 -14.81 32.82
CA LEU A 799 -34.30 -14.52 31.45
C LEU A 799 -34.76 -15.56 30.40
N GLN A 800 -35.17 -16.73 30.87
CA GLN A 800 -35.67 -17.78 29.96
C GLN A 800 -37.17 -17.65 29.63
N LYS A 801 -37.87 -16.72 30.29
CA LYS A 801 -39.31 -16.47 30.07
C LYS A 801 -39.49 -15.26 29.11
N SER A 802 -40.64 -15.20 28.46
CA SER A 802 -41.07 -14.06 27.64
C SER A 802 -40.16 -13.74 26.44
N VAL A 803 -39.60 -14.75 25.80
CA VAL A 803 -38.73 -14.63 24.62
C VAL A 803 -39.57 -14.30 23.38
N SER A 804 -39.11 -13.32 22.57
CA SER A 804 -39.68 -13.08 21.23
C SER A 804 -39.01 -13.99 20.21
N TYR A 805 -39.55 -15.19 20.02
CA TYR A 805 -39.01 -16.16 19.06
C TYR A 805 -39.04 -15.63 17.61
N SER A 806 -39.99 -14.82 17.23
CA SER A 806 -40.04 -14.18 15.91
C SER A 806 -38.85 -13.24 15.68
N GLN A 807 -38.42 -12.50 16.73
CA GLN A 807 -37.29 -11.65 16.66
C GLN A 807 -35.99 -12.45 16.61
N VAL A 808 -35.88 -13.56 17.36
CA VAL A 808 -34.73 -14.49 17.31
C VAL A 808 -34.56 -15.04 15.90
N GLU A 809 -35.61 -15.61 15.31
CA GLU A 809 -35.54 -16.16 13.95
C GLU A 809 -35.22 -15.09 12.89
N ARG A 810 -35.75 -13.88 13.06
CA ARG A 810 -35.45 -12.77 12.18
C ARG A 810 -33.97 -12.40 12.23
N ILE A 811 -33.36 -12.29 13.41
CA ILE A 811 -31.93 -11.97 13.57
C ILE A 811 -31.06 -13.11 13.03
N LEU A 812 -31.40 -14.37 13.30
CA LEU A 812 -30.70 -15.51 12.72
C LEU A 812 -30.79 -15.53 11.20
N GLY A 813 -31.95 -15.18 10.65
CA GLY A 813 -32.14 -14.99 9.20
C GLY A 813 -31.19 -13.94 8.61
N PHE A 814 -31.06 -12.78 9.28
CA PHE A 814 -30.12 -11.74 8.86
C PHE A 814 -28.65 -12.19 8.91
N VAL A 815 -28.26 -12.90 9.96
CA VAL A 815 -26.87 -13.40 10.08
C VAL A 815 -26.57 -14.42 8.98
N ARG A 816 -27.53 -15.28 8.62
CA ARG A 816 -27.40 -16.22 7.49
C ARG A 816 -27.30 -15.49 6.16
N ASP A 817 -28.11 -14.46 5.92
CA ASP A 817 -28.10 -13.64 4.71
C ASP A 817 -26.77 -12.86 4.61
N MET A 818 -26.33 -12.21 5.69
CA MET A 818 -25.04 -11.52 5.75
C MET A 818 -23.89 -12.48 5.37
N ARG A 819 -23.85 -13.67 5.96
CA ARG A 819 -22.82 -14.67 5.66
C ARG A 819 -22.87 -15.10 4.19
N SER A 820 -24.06 -15.32 3.65
CA SER A 820 -24.26 -15.69 2.24
C SER A 820 -23.74 -14.60 1.31
N LYS A 821 -24.02 -13.32 1.60
CA LYS A 821 -23.52 -12.18 0.83
C LYS A 821 -21.99 -12.04 0.92
N ILE A 822 -21.43 -12.20 2.12
CA ILE A 822 -19.97 -12.18 2.32
C ILE A 822 -19.31 -13.30 1.52
N ARG A 823 -19.87 -14.51 1.56
CA ARG A 823 -19.37 -15.65 0.79
C ARG A 823 -19.46 -15.37 -0.71
N ALA A 824 -20.58 -14.85 -1.19
CA ALA A 824 -20.75 -14.48 -2.61
C ALA A 824 -19.70 -13.45 -3.09
N VAL A 825 -19.26 -12.53 -2.20
CA VAL A 825 -18.16 -11.59 -2.52
C VAL A 825 -16.83 -12.30 -2.69
N TRP A 826 -16.52 -13.24 -1.80
CA TRP A 826 -15.23 -13.97 -1.85
C TRP A 826 -15.21 -15.02 -2.96
N ASP A 827 -16.29 -15.78 -3.13
CA ASP A 827 -16.41 -16.84 -4.14
C ASP A 827 -16.73 -16.26 -5.53
N GLY A 828 -17.21 -15.01 -5.59
CA GLY A 828 -17.56 -14.34 -6.84
C GLY A 828 -16.36 -14.12 -7.74
N THR A 829 -16.54 -14.47 -9.02
CA THR A 829 -15.58 -14.24 -10.11
C THR A 829 -15.62 -12.80 -10.63
N ASP A 830 -16.07 -11.83 -9.84
CA ASP A 830 -16.07 -10.43 -10.27
C ASP A 830 -14.62 -9.97 -10.46
N GLU A 831 -14.15 -10.08 -11.69
CA GLU A 831 -12.79 -9.67 -12.10
C GLU A 831 -12.53 -8.18 -11.84
N ASN A 832 -13.55 -7.39 -11.50
CA ASN A 832 -13.45 -5.97 -11.20
C ASN A 832 -13.07 -5.68 -9.75
N LEU A 833 -13.16 -6.66 -8.86
CA LEU A 833 -12.83 -6.52 -7.44
C LEU A 833 -11.52 -7.26 -7.14
N ASP A 834 -10.47 -6.49 -6.84
CA ASP A 834 -9.29 -7.04 -6.21
C ASP A 834 -9.57 -7.44 -4.74
N ASN A 835 -8.62 -8.10 -4.10
CA ASN A 835 -8.80 -8.55 -2.72
C ASN A 835 -9.07 -7.40 -1.74
N TYR A 836 -8.54 -6.21 -2.01
CA TYR A 836 -8.78 -5.01 -1.21
C TYR A 836 -10.23 -4.52 -1.39
N GLY A 837 -10.69 -4.40 -2.63
CA GLY A 837 -12.09 -4.06 -2.93
C GLY A 837 -13.09 -5.08 -2.35
N LYS A 838 -12.75 -6.38 -2.39
CA LYS A 838 -13.56 -7.43 -1.73
C LYS A 838 -13.61 -7.23 -0.21
N ALA A 839 -12.48 -6.90 0.42
CA ALA A 839 -12.42 -6.67 1.86
C ALA A 839 -13.27 -5.46 2.29
N ILE A 840 -13.20 -4.34 1.55
CA ILE A 840 -14.04 -3.16 1.79
C ILE A 840 -15.53 -3.53 1.67
N LEU A 841 -15.91 -4.23 0.61
CA LEU A 841 -17.30 -4.62 0.40
C LEU A 841 -17.82 -5.54 1.52
N VAL A 842 -16.97 -6.48 1.97
CA VAL A 842 -17.29 -7.35 3.11
C VAL A 842 -17.46 -6.52 4.39
N HIS A 843 -16.61 -5.52 4.59
CA HIS A 843 -16.74 -4.59 5.72
C HIS A 843 -18.05 -3.81 5.65
N GLU A 844 -18.41 -3.25 4.50
CA GLU A 844 -19.68 -2.53 4.30
C GLU A 844 -20.90 -3.42 4.56
N ILE A 845 -20.88 -4.68 4.06
CA ILE A 845 -21.93 -5.64 4.34
C ILE A 845 -22.07 -5.88 5.85
N ARG A 846 -20.94 -6.12 6.55
CA ARG A 846 -20.97 -6.31 8.00
C ARG A 846 -21.54 -5.08 8.73
N GLN A 847 -21.10 -3.88 8.37
CA GLN A 847 -21.62 -2.64 8.95
C GLN A 847 -23.13 -2.49 8.78
N GLU A 848 -23.64 -2.77 7.59
CA GLU A 848 -25.07 -2.69 7.31
C GLU A 848 -25.88 -3.57 8.27
N TYR A 849 -25.47 -4.82 8.45
CA TYR A 849 -26.16 -5.77 9.32
C TYR A 849 -25.98 -5.48 10.82
N ILE A 850 -24.79 -5.08 11.24
CA ILE A 850 -24.50 -4.67 12.62
C ILE A 850 -25.35 -3.45 12.98
N ASN A 851 -25.39 -2.42 12.12
CA ASN A 851 -26.17 -1.21 12.34
C ASN A 851 -27.68 -1.51 12.37
N TYR A 852 -28.13 -2.47 11.55
CA TYR A 852 -29.51 -2.91 11.61
C TYR A 852 -29.81 -3.58 12.96
N ILE A 853 -28.97 -4.49 13.44
CA ILE A 853 -29.14 -5.14 14.75
C ILE A 853 -29.10 -4.12 15.89
N LYS A 854 -28.17 -3.13 15.82
CA LYS A 854 -28.13 -2.01 16.78
C LYS A 854 -29.42 -1.22 16.86
N SER A 855 -30.13 -1.07 15.74
CA SER A 855 -31.39 -0.31 15.69
C SER A 855 -32.58 -1.08 16.28
N LEU A 856 -32.44 -2.38 16.50
CA LEU A 856 -33.48 -3.21 17.08
C LEU A 856 -33.48 -3.04 18.61
N ARG A 857 -34.69 -2.87 19.19
CA ARG A 857 -34.88 -3.01 20.63
C ARG A 857 -34.99 -4.51 20.96
N ILE A 858 -33.91 -5.08 21.48
CA ILE A 858 -33.81 -6.48 21.88
C ILE A 858 -33.95 -6.56 23.39
N SER A 859 -34.99 -7.25 23.87
CA SER A 859 -35.13 -7.47 25.32
C SER A 859 -34.02 -8.38 25.86
N PRO A 860 -33.64 -8.27 27.15
CA PRO A 860 -32.65 -9.19 27.76
C PRO A 860 -33.02 -10.66 27.60
N HIS A 861 -34.30 -11.02 27.66
CA HIS A 861 -34.79 -12.39 27.41
C HIS A 861 -34.49 -12.87 25.99
N THR A 862 -34.75 -12.01 25.00
CA THR A 862 -34.47 -12.32 23.58
C THR A 862 -32.98 -12.38 23.33
N ALA A 863 -32.18 -11.46 23.94
CA ALA A 863 -30.72 -11.47 23.84
C ALA A 863 -30.13 -12.76 24.45
N TYR A 864 -30.61 -13.16 25.64
CA TYR A 864 -30.19 -14.42 26.27
C TYR A 864 -30.49 -15.64 25.37
N ARG A 865 -31.67 -15.69 24.77
CA ARG A 865 -32.02 -16.76 23.81
C ARG A 865 -31.13 -16.77 22.55
N LEU A 866 -30.78 -15.60 22.03
CA LEU A 866 -29.83 -15.49 20.92
C LEU A 866 -28.45 -16.01 21.26
N MET A 867 -27.99 -15.77 22.49
CA MET A 867 -26.71 -16.27 22.96
C MET A 867 -26.72 -17.79 23.11
N LEU A 868 -27.82 -18.38 23.59
CA LEU A 868 -27.96 -19.83 23.59
C LEU A 868 -27.97 -20.41 22.17
N ALA A 869 -28.50 -19.68 21.21
CA ALA A 869 -28.57 -20.12 19.81
C ALA A 869 -27.16 -20.20 19.14
N ILE A 870 -26.11 -19.62 19.73
CA ILE A 870 -24.75 -19.63 19.17
C ILE A 870 -24.22 -21.06 18.95
N GLU A 871 -24.46 -21.98 19.87
CA GLU A 871 -23.95 -23.35 19.79
C GLU A 871 -25.03 -24.41 19.50
N GLU A 872 -26.25 -23.99 19.18
CA GLU A 872 -27.29 -24.94 18.79
C GLU A 872 -26.92 -25.65 17.47
N PRO A 873 -27.19 -26.98 17.38
CA PRO A 873 -26.81 -27.77 16.21
C PRO A 873 -27.29 -27.22 14.87
N GLN A 874 -28.51 -26.65 14.83
CA GLN A 874 -29.10 -26.04 13.63
C GLN A 874 -28.40 -24.73 13.20
N ASN A 875 -27.60 -24.12 14.07
CA ASN A 875 -26.87 -22.87 13.82
C ASN A 875 -25.37 -23.09 13.64
N LYS A 876 -24.90 -24.34 13.60
CA LYS A 876 -23.49 -24.71 13.54
C LYS A 876 -22.73 -23.99 12.42
N ASP A 877 -23.36 -23.79 11.30
CA ASP A 877 -22.77 -23.13 10.13
C ASP A 877 -22.62 -21.61 10.30
N VAL A 878 -23.45 -20.98 11.15
CA VAL A 878 -23.42 -19.52 11.42
C VAL A 878 -22.95 -19.16 12.83
N SER A 879 -22.69 -20.14 13.68
CA SER A 879 -22.30 -19.96 15.10
C SER A 879 -21.25 -18.84 15.30
N ARG A 880 -20.14 -18.92 14.61
CA ARG A 880 -19.06 -17.92 14.69
C ARG A 880 -19.53 -16.55 14.21
N THR A 881 -20.25 -16.49 13.09
CA THR A 881 -20.75 -15.24 12.54
C THR A 881 -21.77 -14.59 13.47
N LEU A 882 -22.67 -15.39 14.04
CA LEU A 882 -23.64 -14.95 15.03
C LEU A 882 -22.96 -14.35 16.26
N PHE A 883 -22.01 -15.07 16.85
CA PHE A 883 -21.24 -14.58 18.00
C PHE A 883 -20.63 -13.21 17.75
N TYR A 884 -19.82 -13.07 16.72
CA TYR A 884 -19.18 -11.78 16.42
C TYR A 884 -20.15 -10.68 16.08
N THR A 885 -21.25 -10.99 15.38
CA THR A 885 -22.27 -10.00 15.02
C THR A 885 -22.98 -9.46 16.27
N LEU A 886 -23.37 -10.32 17.20
CA LEU A 886 -24.04 -9.90 18.43
C LEU A 886 -23.14 -9.00 19.29
N PHE A 887 -21.90 -9.43 19.53
CA PHE A 887 -20.98 -8.65 20.36
C PHE A 887 -20.39 -7.40 19.69
N SER A 888 -20.47 -7.31 18.35
CA SER A 888 -20.11 -6.10 17.63
C SER A 888 -21.22 -5.04 17.59
N ALA A 889 -22.37 -5.31 18.18
CA ALA A 889 -23.48 -4.36 18.29
C ALA A 889 -23.49 -3.73 19.72
N PRO A 890 -22.66 -2.72 20.03
CA PRO A 890 -22.38 -2.27 21.39
C PRO A 890 -23.56 -1.69 22.15
N ASN A 891 -24.66 -1.34 21.46
CA ASN A 891 -25.88 -0.83 22.12
C ASN A 891 -26.77 -1.95 22.68
N GLN A 892 -26.34 -3.21 22.57
CA GLN A 892 -27.07 -4.36 23.10
C GLN A 892 -26.31 -4.92 24.30
N CYS A 893 -27.01 -5.16 25.41
CA CYS A 893 -26.42 -5.61 26.67
C CYS A 893 -25.97 -7.09 26.63
N PHE A 894 -25.33 -7.54 25.55
CA PHE A 894 -24.88 -8.94 25.43
C PHE A 894 -23.77 -9.28 26.42
N LEU A 895 -22.85 -8.35 26.67
CA LEU A 895 -21.81 -8.55 27.69
C LEU A 895 -22.37 -8.67 29.11
N ASP A 896 -23.48 -7.99 29.42
CA ASP A 896 -24.11 -8.04 30.74
C ASP A 896 -24.74 -9.41 31.05
N LEU A 897 -24.97 -10.21 30.01
CA LEU A 897 -25.49 -11.57 30.13
C LEU A 897 -24.38 -12.61 30.32
N ILE A 898 -23.11 -12.18 30.30
CA ILE A 898 -21.96 -13.04 30.60
C ILE A 898 -21.68 -12.97 32.10
N GLU A 899 -21.55 -14.16 32.72
CA GLU A 899 -21.16 -14.27 34.14
C GLU A 899 -19.72 -13.78 34.31
N GLN A 900 -19.56 -12.73 35.10
CA GLN A 900 -18.25 -12.18 35.39
C GLN A 900 -17.46 -13.14 36.27
N SER A 901 -16.29 -13.56 35.83
CA SER A 901 -15.39 -14.40 36.61
C SER A 901 -14.73 -13.59 37.74
N ARG A 902 -14.45 -14.27 38.85
CA ARG A 902 -13.62 -13.69 39.91
C ARG A 902 -12.15 -13.55 39.49
N THR A 903 -11.73 -14.32 38.51
CA THR A 903 -10.35 -14.37 37.99
C THR A 903 -10.37 -14.16 36.45
N PRO A 904 -10.66 -12.94 35.97
CA PRO A 904 -10.57 -12.66 34.54
C PRO A 904 -9.13 -12.83 34.04
N ILE A 905 -8.95 -13.04 32.73
CA ILE A 905 -7.61 -13.15 32.14
C ILE A 905 -6.90 -11.81 32.30
N SER A 906 -5.70 -11.86 32.91
CA SER A 906 -4.86 -10.68 33.15
C SER A 906 -4.55 -9.91 31.87
N THR A 907 -4.32 -8.60 32.00
CA THR A 907 -3.58 -7.82 31.01
C THR A 907 -2.07 -7.97 31.26
N LEU A 908 -1.28 -7.77 30.23
CA LEU A 908 0.17 -7.68 30.34
C LEU A 908 0.55 -6.19 30.25
N THR A 909 1.26 -5.71 31.25
CA THR A 909 1.81 -4.35 31.30
C THR A 909 3.32 -4.46 31.31
N GLU A 910 3.98 -3.74 30.42
CA GLU A 910 5.43 -3.72 30.38
C GLU A 910 6.03 -3.08 31.65
N VAL A 911 7.14 -3.60 32.13
CA VAL A 911 7.87 -3.11 33.30
C VAL A 911 9.35 -2.97 32.96
N SER A 912 9.91 -1.79 33.22
CA SER A 912 11.33 -1.53 33.03
C SER A 912 12.18 -2.10 34.17
N ASP A 913 11.66 -2.08 35.41
CA ASP A 913 12.36 -2.46 36.62
C ASP A 913 11.45 -3.26 37.57
N GLY A 914 12.00 -4.18 38.31
CA GLY A 914 11.31 -4.97 39.34
C GLY A 914 10.86 -6.34 38.84
N PRO A 915 10.06 -7.11 39.64
CA PRO A 915 9.63 -8.44 39.29
C PRO A 915 8.70 -8.46 38.09
N TRP A 916 8.88 -9.42 37.21
CA TRP A 916 8.09 -9.66 36.04
C TRP A 916 7.58 -11.12 35.94
N ASP A 917 6.53 -11.36 35.16
CA ASP A 917 5.87 -12.67 35.02
C ASP A 917 6.11 -13.31 33.66
N VAL A 918 6.29 -12.51 32.61
CA VAL A 918 6.41 -12.99 31.23
C VAL A 918 7.46 -12.15 30.50
N GLU A 919 8.32 -12.83 29.75
CA GLU A 919 9.26 -12.19 28.82
C GLU A 919 8.80 -12.42 27.38
N ILE A 920 8.70 -11.34 26.59
CA ILE A 920 8.33 -11.37 25.18
C ILE A 920 9.38 -10.57 24.40
N TYR A 921 10.14 -11.20 23.50
CA TYR A 921 11.22 -10.58 22.70
C TYR A 921 12.28 -9.82 23.53
N GLY A 922 12.51 -10.25 24.77
CA GLY A 922 13.43 -9.59 25.69
C GLY A 922 12.81 -8.46 26.52
N PHE A 923 11.55 -8.13 26.30
CA PHE A 923 10.80 -7.18 27.12
C PHE A 923 10.08 -7.89 28.24
N HIS A 924 10.04 -7.27 29.41
CA HIS A 924 9.48 -7.86 30.65
C HIS A 924 8.07 -7.35 30.91
N PHE A 925 7.15 -8.24 31.24
CA PHE A 925 5.75 -7.91 31.48
C PHE A 925 5.27 -8.44 32.80
N ARG A 926 4.46 -7.64 33.48
CA ARG A 926 3.73 -8.05 34.69
C ARG A 926 2.28 -8.35 34.34
N ARG A 927 1.70 -9.35 34.99
CA ARG A 927 0.27 -9.67 34.89
C ARG A 927 -0.51 -8.76 35.81
N GLU A 928 -1.39 -7.96 35.28
CA GLU A 928 -2.29 -7.12 36.04
C GLU A 928 -3.72 -7.62 35.89
N THR A 929 -4.37 -7.88 37.01
CA THR A 929 -5.78 -8.26 37.04
C THR A 929 -6.62 -6.98 37.01
N ALA A 930 -6.83 -6.41 35.85
CA ALA A 930 -7.75 -5.30 35.70
C ALA A 930 -9.19 -5.85 35.61
N MET A 931 -10.01 -5.60 36.61
CA MET A 931 -11.45 -5.74 36.43
C MET A 931 -11.86 -4.73 35.36
N CYS A 932 -12.43 -5.20 34.26
CA CYS A 932 -13.05 -4.33 33.28
C CYS A 932 -14.20 -3.61 33.99
N PRO A 933 -14.19 -2.25 34.11
CA PRO A 933 -15.31 -1.57 34.73
C PRO A 933 -16.55 -1.93 33.92
N LYS A 934 -17.61 -2.39 34.58
CA LYS A 934 -18.93 -2.43 33.97
C LYS A 934 -19.19 -1.03 33.45
N THR A 935 -19.36 -0.90 32.16
CA THR A 935 -19.96 0.32 31.63
C THR A 935 -21.36 0.37 32.23
N THR A 936 -21.51 1.16 33.30
CA THR A 936 -22.81 1.52 33.82
C THR A 936 -23.54 2.26 32.71
N SER A 937 -24.37 1.53 32.01
CA SER A 937 -25.33 2.10 31.09
C SER A 937 -26.41 2.82 31.92
N ASP A 938 -26.11 4.04 32.35
CA ASP A 938 -27.12 4.98 32.83
C ASP A 938 -27.84 5.62 31.62
N ASN A 939 -28.24 4.86 30.64
CA ASN A 939 -29.16 5.24 29.58
C ASN A 939 -29.74 3.98 28.91
N CYS A 940 -30.59 3.26 29.60
CA CYS A 940 -31.60 2.42 28.98
C CYS A 940 -32.93 3.11 28.96
#